data_61baeaf4a78f08c9e5d0018bf6c29df3
#
_entry.id   61baeaf4a78f08c9e5d0018bf6c29df3
#
_cell.length_a   1.000
_cell.length_b   1.000
_cell.length_c   1.000
_cell.angle_alpha   90.00
_cell.angle_beta   90.00
_cell.angle_gamma   90.00
#
_symmetry.space_group_name_H-M   'P 1'
#
loop_
_entity.id
_entity.type
_entity.pdbx_description
1 polymer ?
#
loop_
_entity_poly.entity_id
_entity_poly.type
_entity_poly.pdbx_seq_one_letter_code
_entity_poly.pdbx_strand_id
1 'polypeptide(L)'
;MALELLSPAGSPEALRAAVQSGCGAVYLGWGSFNARRSAKNFSDEEFADAIRYCHLRGVRVFLTLNTLLTDRELPLALDAARTACRLGVDSVLVQDWGLFALLREALPDLPLHASTQMSVFTAGGANEVYGDGCERVVIARECSREDTAAICKACPAEIEIFGHGALCMCYSGQCEMSALIGGRSGNRGTCAQPCRLPYGFNGPAKNTYPLSLKDSCLADRISDMERMDVSCLKLEGRMKRPEYVAVITDIYARLLREGRKPTAAEKADLELAFSRSGFTADYWQGRHGPAMFGTRPENTPEPKELFAAARAKYEKDDARTVPIHFSCSCQAGQPVSLTVWDDDGHVAAAEGPIPEPAQNKALTATDLEFRLQKTGGTAFRCTDGSADVADGLFLSAGAVNALRRDALAALENARCAVPVRREQDFSPLPNLDCTADTPTLTVSVTTWAQAEALLPLAPARIDLPLELLAERDALPDFAGEWCAILPRVWRDRNEPQLRTWLAHAKKLGVTSALAGNIGHLPLLRDAGLTIRGDFGLNVFNSRSLDYLRRKELSSACLSFELRFPQMRDIQKLIPAEAIVYGRLPLMITENCLVQNETGCHLSEAGDAVPQQAPCRKPNDLQDRTGAKFPLLPAYGHRTEIQNSTPVWLADKPEWKHCGLTYARLRFTTEAPAECADIFRAYQTGAPASGPFTRGLYYRGVD
;
A
#
# COMPACT_ATOMS: atom_id res chain seq x y z
N MET A 1 -9.01 -3.49 20.72
CA MET A 1 -7.54 -3.23 20.87
C MET A 1 -7.30 -1.73 20.85
N ALA A 2 -6.20 -1.23 21.45
CA ALA A 2 -5.86 0.18 21.34
C ALA A 2 -5.43 0.49 19.89
N LEU A 3 -5.88 1.62 19.33
CA LEU A 3 -5.52 2.07 17.98
C LEU A 3 -4.02 2.39 17.90
N GLU A 4 -3.26 1.62 17.13
CA GLU A 4 -1.82 1.82 16.97
C GLU A 4 -1.50 3.01 16.08
N LEU A 5 -0.53 3.83 16.44
CA LEU A 5 -0.02 4.93 15.62
C LEU A 5 1.22 4.49 14.84
N LEU A 6 1.10 4.40 13.52
CA LEU A 6 2.17 4.01 12.60
C LEU A 6 2.74 5.23 11.87
N SER A 7 4.02 5.55 12.15
CA SER A 7 4.70 6.72 11.60
C SER A 7 5.70 6.38 10.50
N PRO A 8 5.90 7.30 9.53
CA PRO A 8 6.86 7.10 8.45
C PRO A 8 8.30 7.33 8.93
N ALA A 9 9.24 6.47 8.47
CA ALA A 9 10.66 6.67 8.66
C ALA A 9 11.38 6.57 7.31
N GLY A 10 11.74 7.71 6.72
CA GLY A 10 12.44 7.79 5.44
C GLY A 10 13.96 7.96 5.57
N SER A 11 14.46 8.09 6.80
CA SER A 11 15.88 8.20 7.19
C SER A 11 16.04 7.88 8.67
N PRO A 12 17.27 7.61 9.16
CA PRO A 12 17.54 7.43 10.58
C PRO A 12 17.08 8.61 11.45
N GLU A 13 17.23 9.83 10.99
CA GLU A 13 16.77 11.04 11.69
C GLU A 13 15.24 11.09 11.78
N ALA A 14 14.53 10.76 10.67
CA ALA A 14 13.07 10.70 10.67
C ALA A 14 12.53 9.58 11.58
N LEU A 15 13.23 8.43 11.66
CA LEU A 15 12.92 7.37 12.59
C LEU A 15 13.01 7.85 14.04
N ARG A 16 14.13 8.52 14.40
CA ARG A 16 14.30 9.11 15.72
C ARG A 16 13.19 10.10 16.04
N ALA A 17 12.86 10.98 15.09
CA ALA A 17 11.76 11.94 15.20
C ALA A 17 10.43 11.25 15.49
N ALA A 18 10.09 10.16 14.76
CA ALA A 18 8.87 9.38 14.97
C ALA A 18 8.82 8.74 16.36
N VAL A 19 9.90 8.05 16.75
CA VAL A 19 9.99 7.32 18.03
C VAL A 19 9.90 8.29 19.22
N GLN A 20 10.68 9.37 19.21
CA GLN A 20 10.70 10.36 20.29
C GLN A 20 9.39 11.17 20.38
N SER A 21 8.59 11.19 19.30
CA SER A 21 7.27 11.83 19.28
C SER A 21 6.11 10.89 19.64
N GLY A 22 6.38 9.62 20.00
CA GLY A 22 5.40 8.73 20.62
C GLY A 22 4.64 7.79 19.69
N CYS A 23 5.18 7.41 18.52
CA CYS A 23 4.57 6.37 17.67
C CYS A 23 4.61 4.98 18.33
N GLY A 24 3.64 4.11 18.01
CA GLY A 24 3.62 2.70 18.39
C GLY A 24 4.41 1.82 17.43
N ALA A 25 4.47 2.22 16.16
CA ALA A 25 5.23 1.53 15.14
C ALA A 25 5.81 2.51 14.11
N VAL A 26 6.83 2.07 13.37
CA VAL A 26 7.38 2.78 12.22
C VAL A 26 7.37 1.90 10.99
N TYR A 27 7.17 2.51 9.80
CA TYR A 27 7.38 1.81 8.54
C TYR A 27 8.49 2.47 7.75
N LEU A 28 9.38 1.66 7.21
CA LEU A 28 10.57 2.13 6.54
C LEU A 28 10.90 1.29 5.30
N GLY A 29 11.75 1.82 4.44
CA GLY A 29 12.33 1.12 3.29
C GLY A 29 13.79 0.82 3.54
N TRP A 30 14.21 -0.38 3.17
CA TRP A 30 15.59 -0.82 3.13
C TRP A 30 15.86 -1.48 1.77
N GLY A 31 16.97 -1.19 1.15
CA GLY A 31 17.27 -1.66 -0.20
C GLY A 31 16.33 -1.08 -1.28
N SER A 32 16.10 -1.85 -2.35
CA SER A 32 15.54 -1.34 -3.61
C SER A 32 14.04 -1.60 -3.82
N PHE A 33 13.40 -2.48 -3.05
CA PHE A 33 12.07 -3.03 -3.35
C PHE A 33 10.92 -2.33 -2.61
N ASN A 34 10.95 -1.00 -2.54
CA ASN A 34 9.93 -0.24 -1.82
C ASN A 34 9.33 0.92 -2.64
N ALA A 35 8.07 1.27 -2.35
CA ALA A 35 7.30 2.30 -3.07
C ALA A 35 7.83 3.74 -2.95
N ARG A 36 8.92 3.97 -2.21
CA ARG A 36 9.61 5.25 -2.06
C ARG A 36 11.12 5.04 -2.27
N ARG A 37 11.47 4.43 -3.39
CA ARG A 37 12.86 4.09 -3.75
C ARG A 37 13.79 5.31 -3.75
N SER A 38 13.26 6.50 -4.03
CA SER A 38 14.01 7.77 -4.01
C SER A 38 14.12 8.43 -2.63
N ALA A 39 13.59 7.84 -1.55
CA ALA A 39 13.91 8.27 -0.19
C ALA A 39 15.37 7.93 0.13
N LYS A 40 15.95 8.60 1.16
CA LYS A 40 17.32 8.30 1.60
C LYS A 40 17.48 6.82 1.98
N ASN A 41 16.41 6.22 2.55
CA ASN A 41 16.35 4.85 3.08
C ASN A 41 17.49 4.59 4.12
N PHE A 42 17.80 3.33 4.41
CA PHE A 42 18.75 2.91 5.43
C PHE A 42 19.85 2.06 4.79
N SER A 43 21.11 2.23 5.22
CA SER A 43 22.18 1.27 4.99
C SER A 43 21.92 -0.01 5.79
N ASP A 44 22.71 -1.07 5.58
CA ASP A 44 22.57 -2.34 6.31
C ASP A 44 22.81 -2.13 7.81
N GLU A 45 23.83 -1.35 8.19
CA GLU A 45 24.15 -1.00 9.56
C GLU A 45 23.06 -0.12 10.19
N GLU A 46 22.66 0.95 9.50
CA GLU A 46 21.58 1.84 9.95
C GLU A 46 20.25 1.09 10.12
N PHE A 47 19.98 0.04 9.33
CA PHE A 47 18.77 -0.75 9.43
C PHE A 47 18.75 -1.63 10.69
N ALA A 48 19.87 -2.31 10.99
CA ALA A 48 20.00 -3.09 12.22
C ALA A 48 19.91 -2.22 13.47
N ASP A 49 20.59 -1.06 13.47
CA ASP A 49 20.53 -0.07 14.55
C ASP A 49 19.12 0.50 14.73
N ALA A 50 18.40 0.75 13.63
CA ALA A 50 17.02 1.23 13.66
C ALA A 50 16.07 0.25 14.35
N ILE A 51 16.19 -1.05 14.06
CA ILE A 51 15.38 -2.10 14.71
C ILE A 51 15.67 -2.11 16.21
N ARG A 52 16.95 -2.17 16.61
CA ARG A 52 17.36 -2.18 18.01
C ARG A 52 16.89 -0.91 18.75
N TYR A 53 17.05 0.26 18.13
CA TYR A 53 16.61 1.54 18.70
C TYR A 53 15.10 1.57 18.96
N CYS A 54 14.30 1.04 18.03
CA CYS A 54 12.86 0.96 18.14
C CYS A 54 12.44 -0.05 19.22
N HIS A 55 12.94 -1.28 19.16
CA HIS A 55 12.58 -2.34 20.10
C HIS A 55 12.95 -1.98 21.54
N LEU A 56 14.12 -1.37 21.76
CA LEU A 56 14.51 -0.86 23.07
C LEU A 56 13.45 0.06 23.67
N ARG A 57 12.71 0.81 22.84
CA ARG A 57 11.65 1.75 23.24
C ARG A 57 10.23 1.23 23.05
N GLY A 58 10.06 -0.08 22.82
CA GLY A 58 8.76 -0.71 22.62
C GLY A 58 8.03 -0.21 21.35
N VAL A 59 8.78 0.06 20.26
CA VAL A 59 8.26 0.47 18.96
C VAL A 59 8.46 -0.64 17.94
N ARG A 60 7.41 -1.03 17.23
CA ARG A 60 7.46 -2.04 16.17
C ARG A 60 8.05 -1.46 14.88
N VAL A 61 8.72 -2.31 14.09
CA VAL A 61 9.35 -1.93 12.82
C VAL A 61 8.76 -2.74 11.67
N PHE A 62 8.15 -2.06 10.68
CA PHE A 62 7.53 -2.67 9.51
C PHE A 62 8.34 -2.35 8.26
N LEU A 63 8.91 -3.39 7.63
CA LEU A 63 9.67 -3.26 6.40
C LEU A 63 8.73 -3.18 5.19
N THR A 64 8.96 -2.23 4.28
CA THR A 64 8.20 -2.16 3.02
C THR A 64 8.96 -2.86 1.89
N LEU A 65 8.40 -3.99 1.40
CA LEU A 65 8.76 -4.67 0.15
C LEU A 65 7.56 -4.61 -0.80
N ASN A 66 7.04 -3.40 -1.02
CA ASN A 66 5.74 -3.16 -1.61
C ASN A 66 5.83 -2.56 -3.03
N THR A 67 6.59 -3.22 -3.88
CA THR A 67 6.66 -2.98 -5.33
C THR A 67 6.38 -4.25 -6.10
N LEU A 68 5.98 -4.13 -7.37
CA LEU A 68 5.92 -5.28 -8.28
C LEU A 68 7.35 -5.75 -8.61
N LEU A 69 7.53 -7.05 -8.74
CA LEU A 69 8.83 -7.69 -8.92
C LEU A 69 8.84 -8.60 -10.15
N THR A 70 9.93 -8.59 -10.88
CA THR A 70 10.19 -9.58 -11.93
C THR A 70 10.67 -10.90 -11.34
N ASP A 71 10.63 -11.99 -12.11
CA ASP A 71 11.16 -13.29 -11.69
C ASP A 71 12.61 -13.23 -11.21
N ARG A 72 13.43 -12.34 -11.81
CA ARG A 72 14.83 -12.14 -11.42
C ARG A 72 15.00 -11.39 -10.10
N GLU A 73 14.03 -10.57 -9.71
CA GLU A 73 14.06 -9.78 -8.47
C GLU A 73 13.45 -10.53 -7.27
N LEU A 74 12.58 -11.50 -7.51
CA LEU A 74 11.93 -12.28 -6.43
C LEU A 74 12.94 -12.95 -5.47
N PRO A 75 14.00 -13.64 -5.93
CA PRO A 75 15.01 -14.20 -5.02
C PRO A 75 15.70 -13.15 -4.16
N LEU A 76 16.03 -11.99 -4.75
CA LEU A 76 16.68 -10.89 -4.03
C LEU A 76 15.76 -10.28 -2.97
N ALA A 77 14.46 -10.15 -3.26
CA ALA A 77 13.47 -9.67 -2.30
C ALA A 77 13.23 -10.68 -1.17
N LEU A 78 13.25 -11.99 -1.46
CA LEU A 78 13.20 -13.04 -0.45
C LEU A 78 14.41 -12.99 0.47
N ASP A 79 15.61 -12.83 -0.07
CA ASP A 79 16.85 -12.75 0.73
C ASP A 79 16.85 -11.50 1.62
N ALA A 80 16.33 -10.38 1.11
CA ALA A 80 16.11 -9.18 1.91
C ALA A 80 15.12 -9.44 3.06
N ALA A 81 14.01 -10.13 2.80
CA ALA A 81 13.03 -10.48 3.83
C ALA A 81 13.61 -11.46 4.88
N ARG A 82 14.39 -12.45 4.47
CA ARG A 82 15.09 -13.37 5.38
C ARG A 82 16.05 -12.61 6.30
N THR A 83 16.85 -11.72 5.73
CA THR A 83 17.78 -10.89 6.51
C THR A 83 17.03 -10.00 7.49
N ALA A 84 15.96 -9.33 7.07
CA ALA A 84 15.12 -8.51 7.93
C ALA A 84 14.45 -9.34 9.04
N CYS A 85 14.02 -10.57 8.75
CA CYS A 85 13.45 -11.51 9.72
C CYS A 85 14.46 -11.86 10.80
N ARG A 86 15.70 -12.17 10.42
CA ARG A 86 16.82 -12.47 11.36
C ARG A 86 17.23 -11.27 12.20
N LEU A 87 17.09 -10.06 11.68
CA LEU A 87 17.33 -8.82 12.41
C LEU A 87 16.18 -8.45 13.35
N GLY A 88 15.03 -9.13 13.25
CA GLY A 88 13.91 -8.96 14.17
C GLY A 88 12.82 -8.02 13.69
N VAL A 89 12.73 -7.69 12.38
CA VAL A 89 11.61 -6.85 11.87
C VAL A 89 10.26 -7.48 12.24
N ASP A 90 9.29 -6.66 12.67
CA ASP A 90 8.02 -7.16 13.19
C ASP A 90 7.07 -7.61 12.09
N SER A 91 7.10 -6.97 10.93
CA SER A 91 6.30 -7.37 9.76
C SER A 91 6.87 -6.86 8.44
N VAL A 92 6.36 -7.40 7.33
CA VAL A 92 6.68 -6.96 5.98
C VAL A 92 5.40 -6.56 5.22
N LEU A 93 5.39 -5.34 4.66
CA LEU A 93 4.33 -4.87 3.77
C LEU A 93 4.62 -5.31 2.33
N VAL A 94 3.68 -5.97 1.68
CA VAL A 94 3.83 -6.55 0.34
C VAL A 94 2.77 -6.03 -0.62
N GLN A 95 3.13 -5.87 -1.90
CA GLN A 95 2.21 -5.59 -3.00
C GLN A 95 2.11 -6.77 -3.98
N ASP A 96 3.24 -7.40 -4.31
CA ASP A 96 3.36 -8.44 -5.32
C ASP A 96 2.80 -9.77 -4.82
N TRP A 97 1.86 -10.37 -5.55
CA TRP A 97 1.21 -11.64 -5.18
C TRP A 97 2.19 -12.80 -5.16
N GLY A 98 3.19 -12.79 -6.05
CA GLY A 98 4.23 -13.83 -6.10
C GLY A 98 5.16 -13.74 -4.90
N LEU A 99 5.58 -12.54 -4.51
CA LEU A 99 6.35 -12.34 -3.29
C LEU A 99 5.54 -12.69 -2.05
N PHE A 100 4.27 -12.30 -1.98
CA PHE A 100 3.38 -12.64 -0.87
C PHE A 100 3.31 -14.16 -0.66
N ALA A 101 3.02 -14.91 -1.72
CA ALA A 101 2.96 -16.37 -1.66
C ALA A 101 4.31 -16.98 -1.25
N LEU A 102 5.40 -16.48 -1.82
CA LEU A 102 6.76 -16.96 -1.55
C LEU A 102 7.17 -16.74 -0.07
N LEU A 103 6.85 -15.57 0.48
CA LEU A 103 7.13 -15.26 1.89
C LEU A 103 6.29 -16.12 2.85
N ARG A 104 5.03 -16.40 2.52
CA ARG A 104 4.20 -17.32 3.34
C ARG A 104 4.76 -18.73 3.40
N GLU A 105 5.34 -19.20 2.29
CA GLU A 105 6.01 -20.51 2.26
C GLU A 105 7.35 -20.47 2.99
N ALA A 106 8.22 -19.52 2.66
CA ALA A 106 9.61 -19.50 3.15
C ALA A 106 9.77 -19.00 4.60
N LEU A 107 8.89 -18.11 5.04
CA LEU A 107 8.91 -17.44 6.36
C LEU A 107 7.53 -17.50 7.03
N PRO A 108 7.03 -18.69 7.38
CA PRO A 108 5.63 -18.85 7.81
C PRO A 108 5.28 -18.09 9.11
N ASP A 109 6.26 -17.79 9.95
CA ASP A 109 6.06 -17.07 11.21
C ASP A 109 6.26 -15.55 11.08
N LEU A 110 6.68 -15.06 9.92
CA LEU A 110 6.82 -13.62 9.67
C LEU A 110 5.44 -13.00 9.36
N PRO A 111 4.97 -12.04 10.15
CA PRO A 111 3.74 -11.33 9.87
C PRO A 111 3.80 -10.59 8.53
N LEU A 112 2.78 -10.76 7.68
CA LEU A 112 2.66 -10.06 6.40
C LEU A 112 1.50 -9.08 6.44
N HIS A 113 1.74 -7.87 5.95
CA HIS A 113 0.74 -6.83 5.79
C HIS A 113 0.47 -6.59 4.29
N ALA A 114 -0.80 -6.62 3.89
CA ALA A 114 -1.19 -6.24 2.54
C ALA A 114 -1.05 -4.73 2.36
N SER A 115 -0.17 -4.31 1.44
CA SER A 115 0.00 -2.90 1.13
C SER A 115 -1.27 -2.30 0.53
N THR A 116 -1.51 -1.00 0.73
CA THR A 116 -2.57 -0.27 0.03
C THR A 116 -2.47 -0.38 -1.49
N GLN A 117 -1.29 -0.71 -2.03
CA GLN A 117 -1.07 -0.95 -3.46
C GLN A 117 -1.66 -2.28 -3.95
N MET A 118 -2.11 -3.18 -3.08
CA MET A 118 -2.93 -4.35 -3.44
C MET A 118 -4.39 -3.95 -3.73
N SER A 119 -4.75 -2.68 -3.51
CA SER A 119 -6.07 -2.10 -3.84
C SER A 119 -7.24 -2.83 -3.17
N VAL A 120 -7.11 -3.16 -1.88
CA VAL A 120 -8.19 -3.78 -1.10
C VAL A 120 -9.14 -2.69 -0.61
N PHE A 121 -10.42 -2.80 -0.97
CA PHE A 121 -11.45 -1.80 -0.65
C PHE A 121 -12.84 -2.41 -0.35
N THR A 122 -12.91 -3.72 -0.19
CA THR A 122 -14.14 -4.47 0.17
C THR A 122 -13.85 -5.52 1.22
N ALA A 123 -14.86 -5.91 1.97
CA ALA A 123 -14.80 -7.00 2.94
C ALA A 123 -14.41 -8.34 2.28
N GLY A 124 -14.97 -8.62 1.08
CA GLY A 124 -14.62 -9.81 0.31
C GLY A 124 -13.12 -9.85 -0.04
N GLY A 125 -12.55 -8.72 -0.48
CA GLY A 125 -11.12 -8.61 -0.78
C GLY A 125 -10.24 -8.76 0.46
N ALA A 126 -10.63 -8.15 1.57
CA ALA A 126 -9.90 -8.27 2.84
C ALA A 126 -9.89 -9.71 3.36
N ASN A 127 -11.03 -10.41 3.28
CA ASN A 127 -11.15 -11.82 3.68
C ASN A 127 -10.33 -12.76 2.78
N GLU A 128 -10.27 -12.51 1.46
CA GLU A 128 -9.42 -13.29 0.53
C GLU A 128 -7.94 -13.23 0.93
N VAL A 129 -7.44 -12.03 1.22
CA VAL A 129 -6.04 -11.85 1.61
C VAL A 129 -5.76 -12.39 3.01
N TYR A 130 -6.71 -12.22 3.95
CA TYR A 130 -6.62 -12.80 5.29
C TYR A 130 -6.60 -14.34 5.25
N GLY A 131 -7.46 -14.96 4.43
CA GLY A 131 -7.49 -16.40 4.24
C GLY A 131 -6.16 -16.99 3.72
N ASP A 132 -5.36 -16.17 3.03
CA ASP A 132 -4.01 -16.55 2.59
C ASP A 132 -2.93 -16.32 3.67
N GLY A 133 -3.31 -15.89 4.87
CA GLY A 133 -2.42 -15.68 6.00
C GLY A 133 -1.84 -14.27 6.10
N CYS A 134 -2.49 -13.27 5.52
CA CYS A 134 -2.18 -11.87 5.78
C CYS A 134 -2.70 -11.47 7.16
N GLU A 135 -1.87 -10.88 8.01
CA GLU A 135 -2.26 -10.47 9.35
C GLU A 135 -2.96 -9.11 9.36
N ARG A 136 -2.48 -8.16 8.53
CA ARG A 136 -3.00 -6.80 8.47
C ARG A 136 -3.26 -6.36 7.04
N VAL A 137 -4.38 -5.68 6.82
CA VAL A 137 -4.76 -5.14 5.50
C VAL A 137 -4.78 -3.61 5.55
N VAL A 138 -3.93 -2.97 4.73
CA VAL A 138 -3.98 -1.51 4.51
C VAL A 138 -5.03 -1.23 3.44
N ILE A 139 -6.23 -0.85 3.83
CA ILE A 139 -7.31 -0.60 2.89
C ILE A 139 -7.08 0.66 2.06
N ALA A 140 -7.79 0.78 0.93
CA ALA A 140 -7.69 1.92 0.04
C ALA A 140 -8.08 3.23 0.76
N ARG A 141 -7.37 4.31 0.44
CA ARG A 141 -7.59 5.65 1.04
C ARG A 141 -8.95 6.26 0.70
N GLU A 142 -9.56 5.75 -0.33
CA GLU A 142 -10.86 6.15 -0.86
C GLU A 142 -12.04 5.52 -0.11
N CYS A 143 -11.79 4.58 0.81
CA CYS A 143 -12.83 3.98 1.66
C CYS A 143 -13.43 5.02 2.60
N SER A 144 -14.75 5.11 2.60
CA SER A 144 -15.49 5.93 3.54
C SER A 144 -15.49 5.32 4.95
N ARG A 145 -16.03 6.07 5.91
CA ARG A 145 -16.26 5.56 7.26
C ARG A 145 -17.15 4.32 7.26
N GLU A 146 -18.20 4.34 6.43
CA GLU A 146 -19.15 3.24 6.28
C GLU A 146 -18.49 2.01 5.65
N ASP A 147 -17.68 2.20 4.58
CA ASP A 147 -16.92 1.11 3.95
C ASP A 147 -15.91 0.51 4.94
N THR A 148 -15.18 1.37 5.68
CA THR A 148 -14.22 0.93 6.71
C THR A 148 -14.92 0.12 7.81
N ALA A 149 -16.06 0.59 8.32
CA ALA A 149 -16.83 -0.11 9.33
C ALA A 149 -17.32 -1.49 8.83
N ALA A 150 -17.76 -1.58 7.57
CA ALA A 150 -18.18 -2.83 6.96
C ALA A 150 -17.03 -3.84 6.88
N ILE A 151 -15.85 -3.39 6.46
CA ILE A 151 -14.65 -4.22 6.38
C ILE A 151 -14.20 -4.69 7.76
N CYS A 152 -14.07 -3.77 8.74
CA CYS A 152 -13.68 -4.12 10.11
C CYS A 152 -14.62 -5.15 10.75
N LYS A 153 -15.93 -5.01 10.50
CA LYS A 153 -16.95 -5.94 11.01
C LYS A 153 -16.86 -7.35 10.38
N ALA A 154 -16.50 -7.41 9.09
CA ALA A 154 -16.59 -8.65 8.31
C ALA A 154 -15.26 -9.40 8.20
N CYS A 155 -14.12 -8.75 8.44
CA CYS A 155 -12.79 -9.34 8.30
C CYS A 155 -12.09 -9.44 9.66
N PRO A 156 -11.56 -10.63 10.02
CA PRO A 156 -10.79 -10.81 11.27
C PRO A 156 -9.37 -10.22 11.22
N ALA A 157 -8.86 -9.85 10.04
CA ALA A 157 -7.54 -9.22 9.93
C ALA A 157 -7.50 -7.87 10.64
N GLU A 158 -6.32 -7.47 11.09
CA GLU A 158 -6.08 -6.09 11.50
C GLU A 158 -6.31 -5.12 10.32
N ILE A 159 -7.10 -4.08 10.52
CA ILE A 159 -7.38 -3.08 9.49
C ILE A 159 -6.57 -1.82 9.77
N GLU A 160 -5.76 -1.43 8.77
CA GLU A 160 -4.93 -0.22 8.78
C GLU A 160 -5.46 0.82 7.80
N ILE A 161 -5.58 2.06 8.25
CA ILE A 161 -6.05 3.18 7.42
C ILE A 161 -5.07 4.36 7.44
N PHE A 162 -5.04 5.13 6.35
CA PHE A 162 -4.29 6.39 6.32
C PHE A 162 -5.08 7.52 7.00
N GLY A 163 -4.51 8.11 8.04
CA GLY A 163 -5.13 9.20 8.80
C GLY A 163 -4.62 10.58 8.47
N HIS A 164 -3.41 10.69 7.90
CA HIS A 164 -2.80 12.00 7.61
C HIS A 164 -1.87 11.95 6.41
N GLY A 165 -1.81 13.05 5.65
CA GLY A 165 -0.83 13.30 4.60
C GLY A 165 -1.37 13.11 3.18
N ALA A 166 -0.48 12.92 2.22
CA ALA A 166 -0.80 12.98 0.80
C ALA A 166 -1.81 11.92 0.34
N LEU A 167 -2.85 12.37 -0.37
CA LEU A 167 -3.75 11.51 -1.12
C LEU A 167 -3.22 11.27 -2.55
N CYS A 168 -3.37 10.04 -3.04
CA CYS A 168 -3.25 9.73 -4.46
C CYS A 168 -4.55 10.06 -5.16
N MET A 169 -4.50 10.50 -6.42
CA MET A 169 -5.69 10.72 -7.23
C MET A 169 -6.30 9.42 -7.72
N CYS A 170 -5.43 8.46 -8.06
CA CYS A 170 -5.81 7.12 -8.47
C CYS A 170 -5.78 6.17 -7.28
N TYR A 171 -6.58 5.14 -7.30
CA TYR A 171 -6.42 3.99 -6.39
C TYR A 171 -4.98 3.51 -6.41
N SER A 172 -4.40 3.35 -5.22
CA SER A 172 -3.00 2.91 -5.08
C SER A 172 -2.84 1.51 -5.69
N GLY A 173 -1.79 1.33 -6.50
CA GLY A 173 -1.57 0.09 -7.25
C GLY A 173 -2.24 0.02 -8.62
N GLN A 174 -3.12 0.99 -8.96
CA GLN A 174 -3.86 1.05 -10.22
C GLN A 174 -3.46 2.25 -11.10
N CYS A 175 -2.35 2.93 -10.76
CA CYS A 175 -1.89 4.13 -11.45
C CYS A 175 -0.71 3.84 -12.35
N GLU A 176 -0.93 3.96 -13.66
CA GLU A 176 0.07 3.73 -14.71
C GLU A 176 0.52 5.04 -15.40
N MET A 177 -0.03 6.19 -14.99
CA MET A 177 0.20 7.46 -15.67
C MET A 177 1.68 7.85 -15.71
N SER A 178 2.38 7.71 -14.59
CA SER A 178 3.80 8.04 -14.50
C SER A 178 4.68 7.09 -15.33
N ALA A 179 4.32 5.81 -15.41
CA ALA A 179 4.98 4.80 -16.22
C ALA A 179 4.80 5.05 -17.73
N LEU A 180 3.56 5.24 -18.17
CA LEU A 180 3.24 5.39 -19.59
C LEU A 180 3.74 6.73 -20.17
N ILE A 181 3.69 7.82 -19.41
CA ILE A 181 4.17 9.14 -19.85
C ILE A 181 5.70 9.21 -19.78
N GLY A 182 6.31 8.76 -18.68
CA GLY A 182 7.73 9.03 -18.39
C GLY A 182 8.61 7.83 -18.09
N GLY A 183 8.11 6.57 -18.18
CA GLY A 183 8.88 5.36 -17.87
C GLY A 183 9.09 5.10 -16.37
N ARG A 184 8.58 5.96 -15.48
CA ARG A 184 8.78 5.91 -14.02
C ARG A 184 7.54 5.30 -13.35
N SER A 185 7.59 4.01 -13.03
CA SER A 185 6.44 3.32 -12.47
C SER A 185 6.17 3.66 -11.00
N GLY A 186 4.89 4.00 -10.69
CA GLY A 186 4.42 4.11 -9.32
C GLY A 186 4.41 2.77 -8.59
N ASN A 187 4.16 1.68 -9.31
CA ASN A 187 4.15 0.32 -8.80
C ASN A 187 5.57 -0.24 -8.56
N ARG A 188 6.59 0.46 -9.06
CA ARG A 188 8.01 0.13 -8.85
C ARG A 188 8.75 1.18 -8.02
N GLY A 189 8.00 2.10 -7.39
CA GLY A 189 8.55 3.06 -6.41
C GLY A 189 9.18 4.33 -7.00
N THR A 190 9.01 4.60 -8.31
CA THR A 190 9.66 5.72 -9.00
C THR A 190 8.68 6.79 -9.50
N CYS A 191 7.45 6.87 -8.98
CA CYS A 191 6.40 7.78 -9.41
C CYS A 191 6.88 9.24 -9.51
N ALA A 192 6.70 9.86 -10.70
CA ALA A 192 7.01 11.26 -10.97
C ALA A 192 5.91 12.25 -10.54
N GLN A 193 4.80 11.75 -9.97
CA GLN A 193 3.64 12.54 -9.54
C GLN A 193 3.00 13.38 -10.65
N PRO A 194 2.70 12.84 -11.86
CA PRO A 194 2.09 13.60 -12.94
C PRO A 194 0.73 14.18 -12.56
N CYS A 195 0.00 13.58 -11.61
CA CYS A 195 -1.24 14.15 -11.07
C CYS A 195 -1.06 15.51 -10.35
N ARG A 196 0.16 15.97 -10.11
CA ARG A 196 0.45 17.29 -9.52
C ARG A 196 0.80 18.35 -10.56
N LEU A 197 0.79 17.98 -11.83
CA LEU A 197 1.02 18.90 -12.95
C LEU A 197 -0.28 19.56 -13.39
N PRO A 198 -0.21 20.70 -14.11
CA PRO A 198 -1.38 21.37 -14.66
C PRO A 198 -1.95 20.61 -15.88
N TYR A 199 -3.29 20.54 -15.94
CA TYR A 199 -4.06 20.05 -17.09
C TYR A 199 -5.24 20.96 -17.36
N GLY A 200 -5.69 21.03 -18.63
CA GLY A 200 -6.93 21.67 -19.02
C GLY A 200 -8.02 20.63 -19.29
N PHE A 201 -9.25 20.92 -18.88
CA PHE A 201 -10.42 20.10 -19.21
C PHE A 201 -11.00 20.57 -20.55
N ASN A 202 -11.10 19.66 -21.52
CA ASN A 202 -11.59 19.92 -22.89
C ASN A 202 -10.89 21.12 -23.57
N GLY A 203 -9.63 21.38 -23.24
CA GLY A 203 -8.86 22.49 -23.79
C GLY A 203 -7.48 22.63 -23.17
N PRO A 204 -6.69 23.64 -23.57
CA PRO A 204 -5.32 23.81 -23.11
C PRO A 204 -5.19 23.97 -21.58
N ALA A 205 -4.13 23.45 -21.02
CA ALA A 205 -3.79 23.63 -19.60
C ALA A 205 -3.59 25.13 -19.27
N LYS A 206 -4.39 25.65 -18.32
CA LYS A 206 -4.37 27.06 -17.90
C LYS A 206 -4.06 27.17 -16.41
N ASN A 207 -2.95 26.63 -15.94
CA ASN A 207 -2.59 26.67 -14.52
C ASN A 207 -3.68 26.07 -13.58
N THR A 208 -4.47 25.13 -14.12
CA THR A 208 -5.48 24.35 -13.40
C THR A 208 -4.93 22.97 -13.05
N TYR A 209 -5.33 22.43 -11.91
CA TYR A 209 -4.77 21.20 -11.35
C TYR A 209 -5.88 20.20 -11.00
N PRO A 210 -6.65 19.72 -11.99
CA PRO A 210 -7.83 18.88 -11.75
C PRO A 210 -7.51 17.49 -11.21
N LEU A 211 -6.24 17.12 -11.09
CA LEU A 211 -5.78 15.86 -10.53
C LEU A 211 -5.05 16.02 -9.18
N SER A 212 -4.88 17.26 -8.69
CA SER A 212 -4.11 17.50 -7.46
C SER A 212 -5.00 17.59 -6.24
N LEU A 213 -5.12 16.50 -5.49
CA LEU A 213 -5.87 16.47 -4.23
C LEU A 213 -5.11 17.17 -3.10
N LYS A 214 -5.86 17.80 -2.17
CA LYS A 214 -5.38 18.22 -0.86
C LYS A 214 -4.87 17.03 -0.06
N ASP A 215 -4.12 17.31 1.01
CA ASP A 215 -3.70 16.27 1.94
C ASP A 215 -4.87 15.85 2.84
N SER A 216 -4.91 14.59 3.26
CA SER A 216 -5.88 14.09 4.24
C SER A 216 -5.50 14.54 5.66
N CYS A 217 -6.51 14.85 6.49
CA CYS A 217 -6.34 14.98 7.93
C CYS A 217 -7.58 14.44 8.65
N LEU A 218 -7.42 13.32 9.32
CA LEU A 218 -8.49 12.65 10.09
C LEU A 218 -8.31 12.77 11.60
N ALA A 219 -7.53 13.77 12.07
CA ALA A 219 -7.28 14.00 13.49
C ALA A 219 -8.56 14.20 14.34
N ASP A 220 -9.61 14.78 13.75
CA ASP A 220 -10.93 14.92 14.39
C ASP A 220 -11.74 13.61 14.44
N ARG A 221 -11.26 12.52 13.85
CA ARG A 221 -12.01 11.27 13.60
C ARG A 221 -11.46 10.06 14.36
N ILE A 222 -10.46 10.23 15.21
CA ILE A 222 -9.81 9.15 15.96
C ILE A 222 -10.84 8.33 16.75
N SER A 223 -11.78 8.96 17.45
CA SER A 223 -12.81 8.26 18.21
C SER A 223 -13.80 7.47 17.35
N ASP A 224 -13.97 7.83 16.06
CA ASP A 224 -14.76 7.04 15.13
C ASP A 224 -14.00 5.75 14.77
N MET A 225 -12.68 5.83 14.57
CA MET A 225 -11.82 4.70 14.26
C MET A 225 -11.75 3.69 15.40
N GLU A 226 -11.60 4.17 16.64
CA GLU A 226 -11.60 3.33 17.84
C GLU A 226 -12.92 2.56 18.01
N ARG A 227 -14.07 3.23 17.75
CA ARG A 227 -15.39 2.57 17.82
C ARG A 227 -15.63 1.53 16.74
N MET A 228 -14.90 1.58 15.64
CA MET A 228 -14.98 0.61 14.53
C MET A 228 -13.94 -0.49 14.61
N ASP A 229 -13.14 -0.52 15.70
CA ASP A 229 -12.03 -1.45 15.90
C ASP A 229 -10.98 -1.38 14.76
N VAL A 230 -10.72 -0.18 14.22
CA VAL A 230 -9.56 0.05 13.36
C VAL A 230 -8.31 -0.23 14.18
N SER A 231 -7.45 -1.12 13.69
CA SER A 231 -6.27 -1.58 14.45
C SER A 231 -5.11 -0.61 14.38
N CYS A 232 -4.96 0.10 13.24
CA CYS A 232 -3.79 0.95 13.01
C CYS A 232 -4.11 2.21 12.21
N LEU A 233 -3.63 3.35 12.71
CA LEU A 233 -3.68 4.66 12.06
C LEU A 233 -2.32 5.01 11.48
N LYS A 234 -2.22 5.04 10.16
CA LYS A 234 -0.98 5.32 9.42
C LYS A 234 -0.85 6.77 9.02
N LEU A 235 0.31 7.34 9.29
CA LEU A 235 0.71 8.66 8.83
C LEU A 235 1.54 8.54 7.54
N GLU A 236 1.22 9.32 6.48
CA GLU A 236 2.01 9.35 5.25
C GLU A 236 3.10 10.40 5.35
N GLY A 237 4.33 10.08 4.90
CA GLY A 237 5.39 11.08 4.93
C GLY A 237 6.82 10.59 4.80
N ARG A 238 7.12 9.38 4.27
CA ARG A 238 8.50 8.87 4.11
C ARG A 238 9.44 9.78 3.29
N MET A 239 8.88 10.61 2.42
CA MET A 239 9.62 11.60 1.63
C MET A 239 9.66 12.99 2.31
N LYS A 240 9.19 13.09 3.53
CA LYS A 240 9.11 14.34 4.29
C LYS A 240 10.30 14.49 5.23
N ARG A 241 10.53 15.73 5.68
CA ARG A 241 11.59 16.07 6.63
C ARG A 241 11.29 15.48 8.01
N PRO A 242 12.33 15.22 8.82
CA PRO A 242 12.18 14.73 10.20
C PRO A 242 11.27 15.61 11.07
N GLU A 243 11.36 16.92 10.92
CA GLU A 243 10.53 17.86 11.69
C GLU A 243 9.04 17.72 11.38
N TYR A 244 8.68 17.50 10.10
CA TYR A 244 7.30 17.16 9.74
C TYR A 244 6.83 15.89 10.43
N VAL A 245 7.66 14.85 10.41
CA VAL A 245 7.35 13.57 11.06
C VAL A 245 7.16 13.77 12.57
N ALA A 246 8.02 14.54 13.22
CA ALA A 246 7.90 14.85 14.64
C ALA A 246 6.59 15.58 14.97
N VAL A 247 6.25 16.64 14.22
CA VAL A 247 5.01 17.43 14.47
C VAL A 247 3.78 16.57 14.35
N ILE A 248 3.61 15.83 13.22
CA ILE A 248 2.40 15.05 13.01
C ILE A 248 2.30 13.89 14.01
N THR A 249 3.41 13.20 14.28
CA THR A 249 3.42 12.07 15.22
C THR A 249 3.09 12.52 16.64
N ASP A 250 3.71 13.61 17.13
CA ASP A 250 3.45 14.15 18.48
C ASP A 250 1.99 14.53 18.68
N ILE A 251 1.40 15.24 17.70
CA ILE A 251 0.00 15.65 17.80
C ILE A 251 -0.90 14.41 17.84
N TYR A 252 -0.76 13.47 16.89
CA TYR A 252 -1.60 12.26 16.86
C TYR A 252 -1.38 11.38 18.10
N ALA A 253 -0.15 11.24 18.59
CA ALA A 253 0.14 10.47 19.80
C ALA A 253 -0.53 11.08 21.05
N ARG A 254 -0.54 12.42 21.16
CA ARG A 254 -1.27 13.10 22.25
C ARG A 254 -2.77 12.92 22.13
N LEU A 255 -3.34 13.06 20.94
CA LEU A 255 -4.78 12.89 20.72
C LEU A 255 -5.25 11.48 21.10
N LEU A 256 -4.48 10.45 20.72
CA LEU A 256 -4.74 9.05 21.08
C LEU A 256 -4.66 8.83 22.60
N ARG A 257 -3.57 9.30 23.23
CA ARG A 257 -3.35 9.12 24.67
C ARG A 257 -4.40 9.84 25.53
N GLU A 258 -4.82 11.05 25.11
CA GLU A 258 -5.73 11.90 25.84
C GLU A 258 -7.22 11.68 25.47
N GLY A 259 -7.51 10.88 24.43
CA GLY A 259 -8.87 10.57 23.98
C GLY A 259 -9.68 11.80 23.54
N ARG A 260 -9.04 12.82 22.97
CA ARG A 260 -9.66 14.10 22.64
C ARG A 260 -9.50 14.50 21.17
N LYS A 261 -10.24 15.50 20.77
CA LYS A 261 -10.08 16.15 19.45
C LYS A 261 -8.92 17.15 19.46
N PRO A 262 -8.33 17.45 18.29
CA PRO A 262 -7.29 18.46 18.16
C PRO A 262 -7.84 19.86 18.47
N THR A 263 -7.01 20.67 19.11
CA THR A 263 -7.26 22.11 19.32
C THR A 263 -7.09 22.88 18.00
N ALA A 264 -7.52 24.14 17.98
CA ALA A 264 -7.30 25.02 16.83
C ALA A 264 -5.80 25.25 16.54
N ALA A 265 -4.97 25.35 17.61
CA ALA A 265 -3.52 25.48 17.47
C ALA A 265 -2.89 24.24 16.87
N GLU A 266 -3.26 23.04 17.32
CA GLU A 266 -2.75 21.78 16.77
C GLU A 266 -3.14 21.60 15.30
N LYS A 267 -4.36 22.01 14.90
CA LYS A 267 -4.76 22.01 13.48
C LYS A 267 -3.92 22.97 12.64
N ALA A 268 -3.64 24.15 13.17
CA ALA A 268 -2.77 25.12 12.51
C ALA A 268 -1.34 24.58 12.36
N ASP A 269 -0.79 23.94 13.39
CA ASP A 269 0.54 23.32 13.33
C ASP A 269 0.62 22.18 12.29
N LEU A 270 -0.41 21.33 12.21
CA LEU A 270 -0.50 20.30 11.17
C LEU A 270 -0.49 20.92 9.77
N GLU A 271 -1.26 21.99 9.56
CA GLU A 271 -1.35 22.68 8.28
C GLU A 271 -0.04 23.37 7.91
N LEU A 272 0.59 24.06 8.87
CA LEU A 272 1.88 24.73 8.71
C LEU A 272 3.01 23.72 8.42
N ALA A 273 3.01 22.58 9.09
CA ALA A 273 4.03 21.54 8.87
C ALA A 273 4.05 21.09 7.42
N PHE A 274 2.89 20.82 6.83
CA PHE A 274 2.73 20.63 5.40
C PHE A 274 1.25 20.46 5.02
N SER A 275 0.78 21.26 4.07
CA SER A 275 -0.52 21.07 3.40
C SER A 275 -0.48 21.55 1.95
N ARG A 276 -1.44 21.07 1.14
CA ARG A 276 -1.75 21.57 -0.21
C ARG A 276 -3.04 22.36 -0.16
N SER A 277 -2.95 23.66 0.19
CA SER A 277 -4.11 24.54 0.37
C SER A 277 -5.11 24.03 1.42
N GLY A 278 -4.59 23.55 2.57
CA GLY A 278 -5.38 22.95 3.63
C GLY A 278 -5.57 21.43 3.47
N PHE A 279 -6.52 20.91 4.22
CA PHE A 279 -6.81 19.48 4.32
C PHE A 279 -8.19 19.12 3.78
N THR A 280 -8.40 17.83 3.54
CA THR A 280 -9.71 17.23 3.27
C THR A 280 -9.92 15.99 4.14
N ALA A 281 -11.18 15.72 4.49
CA ALA A 281 -11.65 14.47 5.08
C ALA A 281 -12.81 13.88 4.26
N ASP A 282 -12.98 14.33 3.03
CA ASP A 282 -14.19 14.06 2.24
C ASP A 282 -14.31 12.58 1.86
N TYR A 283 -13.23 11.87 1.50
CA TYR A 283 -13.27 10.42 1.29
C TYR A 283 -13.83 9.69 2.52
N TRP A 284 -13.31 10.03 3.71
CA TRP A 284 -13.82 9.47 4.97
C TRP A 284 -15.31 9.74 5.18
N GLN A 285 -15.81 10.86 4.71
CA GLN A 285 -17.22 11.26 4.83
C GLN A 285 -18.08 10.75 3.66
N GLY A 286 -17.53 9.95 2.75
CA GLY A 286 -18.23 9.48 1.55
C GLY A 286 -18.58 10.62 0.57
N ARG A 287 -17.84 11.73 0.62
CA ARG A 287 -18.09 12.91 -0.24
C ARG A 287 -16.97 13.06 -1.26
N HIS A 288 -17.32 13.62 -2.39
CA HIS A 288 -16.41 13.91 -3.51
C HIS A 288 -16.71 15.30 -4.05
N GLY A 289 -15.75 15.90 -4.77
CA GLY A 289 -16.01 17.16 -5.45
C GLY A 289 -14.86 18.15 -5.45
N PRO A 290 -15.07 19.36 -6.01
CA PRO A 290 -14.01 20.35 -6.22
C PRO A 290 -13.30 20.82 -4.93
N ALA A 291 -13.97 20.76 -3.79
CA ALA A 291 -13.39 21.14 -2.48
C ALA A 291 -12.18 20.30 -2.06
N MET A 292 -12.05 19.08 -2.62
CA MET A 292 -10.95 18.17 -2.35
C MET A 292 -9.63 18.54 -3.04
N PHE A 293 -9.65 19.44 -4.02
CA PHE A 293 -8.48 19.76 -4.84
C PHE A 293 -7.71 20.95 -4.29
N GLY A 294 -6.39 20.91 -4.41
CA GLY A 294 -5.51 21.96 -3.93
C GLY A 294 -4.06 21.78 -4.40
N THR A 295 -3.31 22.88 -4.32
CA THR A 295 -1.89 22.93 -4.67
C THR A 295 -1.10 23.60 -3.55
N ARG A 296 0.21 23.41 -3.53
CA ARG A 296 1.11 24.15 -2.64
C ARG A 296 1.98 25.05 -3.49
N PRO A 297 2.00 26.36 -3.25
CA PRO A 297 2.92 27.28 -3.91
C PRO A 297 4.38 26.87 -3.64
N GLU A 298 5.25 26.95 -4.66
CA GLU A 298 6.66 26.60 -4.55
C GLU A 298 7.39 27.42 -3.47
N ASN A 299 7.03 28.71 -3.33
CA ASN A 299 7.62 29.65 -2.39
C ASN A 299 6.95 29.67 -1.01
N THR A 300 6.25 28.60 -0.60
CA THR A 300 5.66 28.53 0.74
C THR A 300 6.75 28.61 1.81
N PRO A 301 6.71 29.62 2.72
CA PRO A 301 7.74 29.77 3.76
C PRO A 301 7.83 28.54 4.66
N GLU A 302 9.05 28.24 5.09
CA GLU A 302 9.28 27.20 6.11
C GLU A 302 8.83 27.69 7.48
N PRO A 303 8.07 26.90 8.28
CA PRO A 303 7.67 27.26 9.64
C PRO A 303 8.82 27.04 10.63
N LYS A 304 9.80 27.96 10.63
CA LYS A 304 11.07 27.82 11.35
C LYS A 304 10.92 27.55 12.84
N GLU A 305 10.04 28.27 13.51
CA GLU A 305 9.81 28.14 14.96
C GLU A 305 9.20 26.78 15.31
N LEU A 306 8.16 26.35 14.57
CA LEU A 306 7.53 25.05 14.73
C LEU A 306 8.55 23.91 14.52
N PHE A 307 9.38 24.01 13.47
CA PHE A 307 10.38 23.01 13.18
C PHE A 307 11.54 22.99 14.15
N ALA A 308 11.96 24.16 14.68
CA ALA A 308 12.95 24.22 15.77
C ALA A 308 12.44 23.56 17.06
N ALA A 309 11.18 23.82 17.42
CA ALA A 309 10.56 23.19 18.58
C ALA A 309 10.40 21.67 18.39
N ALA A 310 10.03 21.22 17.20
CA ALA A 310 9.94 19.80 16.86
C ALA A 310 11.31 19.10 16.95
N ARG A 311 12.37 19.75 16.41
CA ARG A 311 13.75 19.21 16.44
C ARG A 311 14.25 19.04 17.87
N ALA A 312 14.01 20.01 18.75
CA ALA A 312 14.43 19.95 20.15
C ALA A 312 13.88 18.71 20.89
N LYS A 313 12.75 18.13 20.45
CA LYS A 313 12.15 16.91 21.05
C LYS A 313 12.94 15.64 20.76
N TYR A 314 13.60 15.54 19.61
CA TYR A 314 14.28 14.30 19.23
C TYR A 314 15.81 14.38 19.18
N GLU A 315 16.40 15.57 19.29
CA GLU A 315 17.86 15.72 19.27
C GLU A 315 18.57 15.03 20.45
N LYS A 316 17.94 14.99 21.63
CA LYS A 316 18.54 14.48 22.88
C LYS A 316 18.21 13.05 23.21
N ASP A 317 17.34 12.38 22.47
CA ASP A 317 16.86 11.01 22.72
C ASP A 317 16.23 10.75 24.09
N ASP A 318 15.76 11.77 24.79
CA ASP A 318 15.25 11.72 26.17
C ASP A 318 13.74 11.92 26.31
N ALA A 319 13.03 12.23 25.24
CA ALA A 319 11.58 12.43 25.26
C ALA A 319 10.81 11.11 25.45
N ARG A 320 11.30 10.01 24.88
CA ARG A 320 10.76 8.66 25.07
C ARG A 320 11.75 7.78 25.80
N THR A 321 11.54 7.61 27.09
CA THR A 321 12.31 6.72 27.96
C THR A 321 11.44 5.55 28.42
N VAL A 322 12.07 4.44 28.75
CA VAL A 322 11.42 3.22 29.27
C VAL A 322 11.42 3.27 30.80
N PRO A 323 10.25 3.26 31.45
CA PRO A 323 10.18 3.15 32.91
C PRO A 323 10.76 1.84 33.36
N ILE A 324 11.60 1.88 34.40
CA ILE A 324 12.17 0.67 35.02
C ILE A 324 12.13 0.74 36.53
N HIS A 325 12.17 -0.43 37.12
CA HIS A 325 12.24 -0.71 38.55
C HIS A 325 13.50 -1.49 38.86
N PHE A 326 13.95 -1.45 40.12
CA PHE A 326 15.05 -2.30 40.53
C PHE A 326 14.91 -2.82 41.98
N SER A 327 15.59 -3.95 42.23
CA SER A 327 15.83 -4.46 43.56
C SER A 327 17.32 -4.87 43.67
N CYS A 328 17.98 -4.40 44.71
CA CYS A 328 19.39 -4.68 44.95
C CYS A 328 19.59 -5.33 46.30
N SER A 329 20.39 -6.42 46.35
CA SER A 329 20.78 -7.09 47.58
C SER A 329 22.30 -6.99 47.79
N CYS A 330 22.72 -6.48 48.95
CA CYS A 330 24.12 -6.29 49.33
C CYS A 330 24.34 -6.91 50.72
N GLN A 331 24.76 -8.19 50.75
CA GLN A 331 24.92 -9.01 51.98
C GLN A 331 26.38 -9.40 52.19
N ALA A 332 26.75 -9.60 53.44
CA ALA A 332 28.11 -10.00 53.80
C ALA A 332 28.48 -11.34 53.22
N GLY A 333 29.65 -11.45 52.58
CA GLY A 333 30.16 -12.68 52.03
C GLY A 333 29.47 -13.18 50.74
N GLN A 334 28.50 -12.42 50.20
CA GLN A 334 27.80 -12.72 48.95
C GLN A 334 28.11 -11.66 47.90
N PRO A 335 28.13 -11.98 46.59
CA PRO A 335 28.19 -10.97 45.55
C PRO A 335 26.99 -10.02 45.65
N VAL A 336 27.21 -8.71 45.48
CA VAL A 336 26.08 -7.77 45.36
C VAL A 336 25.29 -8.09 44.11
N SER A 337 23.96 -8.19 44.22
CA SER A 337 23.07 -8.50 43.10
C SER A 337 22.12 -7.35 42.86
N LEU A 338 21.88 -7.06 41.56
CA LEU A 338 20.94 -6.06 41.09
C LEU A 338 20.00 -6.67 40.06
N THR A 339 18.72 -6.70 40.36
CA THR A 339 17.66 -7.07 39.41
C THR A 339 16.96 -5.82 38.95
N VAL A 340 16.79 -5.68 37.62
CA VAL A 340 16.06 -4.58 36.98
C VAL A 340 14.95 -5.15 36.11
N TRP A 341 13.81 -4.46 36.04
CA TRP A 341 12.67 -4.86 35.20
C TRP A 341 11.88 -3.65 34.70
N ASP A 342 11.10 -3.87 33.67
CA ASP A 342 10.19 -2.87 33.11
C ASP A 342 8.72 -3.31 33.23
N ASP A 343 7.80 -2.39 32.82
CA ASP A 343 6.36 -2.66 32.86
C ASP A 343 5.89 -3.60 31.74
N ASP A 344 6.73 -3.87 30.73
CA ASP A 344 6.45 -4.78 29.61
C ASP A 344 6.81 -6.25 29.94
N GLY A 345 7.36 -6.51 31.14
CA GLY A 345 7.66 -7.85 31.63
C GLY A 345 9.09 -8.35 31.36
N HIS A 346 9.99 -7.50 30.87
CA HIS A 346 11.40 -7.87 30.75
C HIS A 346 12.10 -7.75 32.09
N VAL A 347 12.90 -8.75 32.43
CA VAL A 347 13.67 -8.82 33.67
C VAL A 347 15.11 -9.17 33.35
N ALA A 348 16.05 -8.50 34.00
CA ALA A 348 17.48 -8.81 33.91
C ALA A 348 18.15 -8.65 35.27
N ALA A 349 19.24 -9.37 35.50
CA ALA A 349 20.04 -9.29 36.70
C ALA A 349 21.53 -9.20 36.39
N ALA A 350 22.27 -8.58 37.28
CA ALA A 350 23.73 -8.55 37.26
C ALA A 350 24.27 -8.74 38.65
N GLU A 351 25.47 -9.32 38.73
CA GLU A 351 26.21 -9.51 39.98
C GLU A 351 27.50 -8.68 39.97
N GLY A 352 27.83 -8.12 41.10
CA GLY A 352 29.04 -7.35 41.32
C GLY A 352 29.98 -8.05 42.33
N PRO A 353 31.05 -7.36 42.76
CA PRO A 353 31.98 -7.93 43.74
C PRO A 353 31.31 -8.17 45.09
N ILE A 354 31.94 -9.04 45.91
CA ILE A 354 31.55 -9.24 47.29
C ILE A 354 31.87 -7.97 48.09
N PRO A 355 30.89 -7.39 48.82
CA PRO A 355 31.11 -6.18 49.65
C PRO A 355 32.19 -6.43 50.71
N GLU A 356 33.02 -5.40 50.94
CA GLU A 356 34.07 -5.44 51.96
C GLU A 356 33.55 -4.82 53.29
N PRO A 357 34.10 -5.16 54.45
CA PRO A 357 33.84 -4.44 55.66
C PRO A 357 34.25 -2.97 55.54
N ALA A 358 33.39 -2.05 55.96
CA ALA A 358 33.63 -0.62 55.90
C ALA A 358 34.75 -0.17 56.86
N GLN A 359 35.76 0.51 56.33
CA GLN A 359 36.86 1.07 57.16
C GLN A 359 36.52 2.44 57.76
N ASN A 360 35.74 3.28 57.05
CA ASN A 360 35.38 4.65 57.42
C ASN A 360 33.87 4.87 57.42
N LYS A 361 33.23 4.85 56.24
CA LYS A 361 31.79 5.07 56.05
C LYS A 361 31.16 3.81 55.48
N ALA A 362 30.22 3.22 56.20
CA ALA A 362 29.42 2.13 55.71
C ALA A 362 28.44 2.62 54.60
N LEU A 363 28.18 1.76 53.64
CA LEU A 363 27.16 1.95 52.62
C LEU A 363 25.77 1.81 53.25
N THR A 364 24.89 2.75 52.97
CA THR A 364 23.48 2.66 53.37
C THR A 364 22.59 2.27 52.22
N ALA A 365 21.40 1.73 52.49
CA ALA A 365 20.42 1.43 51.47
C ALA A 365 20.09 2.70 50.62
N THR A 366 19.88 3.83 51.31
CA THR A 366 19.59 5.12 50.63
C THR A 366 20.74 5.61 49.74
N ASP A 367 22.02 5.43 50.18
CA ASP A 367 23.18 5.80 49.35
C ASP A 367 23.25 4.92 48.09
N LEU A 368 22.93 3.63 48.20
CA LEU A 368 22.94 2.69 47.10
C LEU A 368 21.77 2.94 46.12
N GLU A 369 20.56 3.13 46.64
CA GLU A 369 19.38 3.50 45.83
C GLU A 369 19.62 4.78 45.04
N PHE A 370 20.10 5.84 45.67
CA PHE A 370 20.42 7.11 45.01
C PHE A 370 21.41 6.95 43.82
N ARG A 371 22.37 6.03 43.94
CA ARG A 371 23.35 5.77 42.87
C ARG A 371 22.76 4.90 41.75
N LEU A 372 21.93 3.92 42.10
CA LEU A 372 21.30 3.01 41.13
C LEU A 372 20.21 3.69 40.30
N GLN A 373 19.51 4.69 40.86
CA GLN A 373 18.51 5.52 40.15
C GLN A 373 19.09 6.37 39.01
N LYS A 374 20.42 6.54 38.95
CA LYS A 374 21.07 7.37 37.89
C LYS A 374 21.14 6.66 36.56
N THR A 375 20.07 6.75 35.77
CA THR A 375 19.97 6.15 34.45
C THR A 375 20.26 7.10 33.28
N GLY A 376 20.72 8.34 33.57
CA GLY A 376 21.04 9.34 32.54
C GLY A 376 22.01 8.82 31.48
N GLY A 377 21.77 9.18 30.22
CA GLY A 377 22.54 8.70 29.05
C GLY A 377 22.14 7.31 28.56
N THR A 378 21.04 6.72 29.10
CA THR A 378 20.45 5.47 28.63
C THR A 378 19.01 5.71 28.16
N ALA A 379 18.40 4.71 27.54
CA ALA A 379 16.98 4.75 27.18
C ALA A 379 16.03 4.55 28.39
N PHE A 380 16.57 4.28 29.56
CA PHE A 380 15.81 3.93 30.74
C PHE A 380 15.60 5.14 31.69
N ARG A 381 14.48 5.14 32.40
CA ARG A 381 14.15 6.07 33.48
C ARG A 381 13.68 5.28 34.68
N CYS A 382 14.47 5.29 35.74
CA CYS A 382 14.08 4.65 37.01
C CYS A 382 12.84 5.34 37.59
N THR A 383 11.82 4.56 37.91
CA THR A 383 10.57 5.02 38.57
C THR A 383 10.61 4.76 40.06
N ASP A 384 11.04 3.56 40.45
CA ASP A 384 11.23 3.20 41.85
C ASP A 384 12.28 2.08 41.99
N GLY A 385 12.67 1.80 43.20
CA GLY A 385 13.58 0.69 43.48
C GLY A 385 13.95 0.66 44.96
N SER A 386 14.41 -0.51 45.41
CA SER A 386 14.80 -0.76 46.76
C SER A 386 16.17 -1.43 46.86
N ALA A 387 16.87 -1.16 47.90
CA ALA A 387 18.12 -1.84 48.27
C ALA A 387 18.06 -2.43 49.68
N ASP A 388 18.43 -3.70 49.81
CA ASP A 388 18.63 -4.34 51.11
C ASP A 388 20.15 -4.48 51.33
N VAL A 389 20.65 -3.74 52.34
CA VAL A 389 22.07 -3.60 52.63
C VAL A 389 22.35 -3.99 54.05
N ALA A 390 23.16 -5.02 54.28
CA ALA A 390 23.60 -5.40 55.58
C ALA A 390 24.56 -4.35 56.22
N ASP A 391 24.49 -4.21 57.53
CA ASP A 391 25.26 -3.20 58.24
C ASP A 391 26.78 -3.39 58.11
N GLY A 392 27.49 -2.25 58.11
CA GLY A 392 28.96 -2.25 58.15
C GLY A 392 29.65 -2.63 56.86
N LEU A 393 28.97 -2.68 55.70
CA LEU A 393 29.51 -3.01 54.41
C LEU A 393 29.95 -1.78 53.61
N PHE A 394 30.86 -2.00 52.67
CA PHE A 394 31.37 -1.00 51.73
C PHE A 394 31.42 -1.57 50.30
N LEU A 395 31.00 -0.74 49.36
CA LEU A 395 31.20 -0.90 47.91
C LEU A 395 31.77 0.37 47.32
N SER A 396 32.75 0.23 46.42
CA SER A 396 33.30 1.36 45.70
C SER A 396 32.27 1.96 44.74
N ALA A 397 32.34 3.26 44.50
CA ALA A 397 31.47 3.94 43.53
C ALA A 397 31.63 3.33 42.13
N GLY A 398 32.85 2.85 41.77
CA GLY A 398 33.13 2.18 40.53
C GLY A 398 32.37 0.86 40.38
N ALA A 399 32.37 0.05 41.50
CA ALA A 399 31.63 -1.22 41.51
C ALA A 399 30.12 -1.04 41.34
N VAL A 400 29.51 -0.05 42.06
CA VAL A 400 28.08 0.26 41.91
C VAL A 400 27.74 0.75 40.49
N ASN A 401 28.60 1.58 39.90
CA ASN A 401 28.39 2.04 38.51
C ASN A 401 28.53 0.92 37.48
N ALA A 402 29.47 -0.01 37.66
CA ALA A 402 29.62 -1.20 36.82
C ALA A 402 28.38 -2.09 36.94
N LEU A 403 27.96 -2.43 38.14
CA LEU A 403 26.77 -3.26 38.42
C LEU A 403 25.51 -2.68 37.73
N ARG A 404 25.28 -1.39 37.90
CA ARG A 404 24.16 -0.70 37.25
C ARG A 404 24.27 -0.77 35.72
N ARG A 405 25.42 -0.45 35.13
CA ARG A 405 25.64 -0.50 33.68
C ARG A 405 25.39 -1.91 33.14
N ASP A 406 25.89 -2.94 33.81
CA ASP A 406 25.79 -4.31 33.37
C ASP A 406 24.33 -4.82 33.46
N ALA A 407 23.59 -4.47 34.53
CA ALA A 407 22.16 -4.76 34.65
C ALA A 407 21.31 -4.06 33.56
N LEU A 408 21.58 -2.77 33.29
CA LEU A 408 20.86 -2.04 32.24
C LEU A 408 21.19 -2.58 30.84
N ALA A 409 22.45 -2.96 30.57
CA ALA A 409 22.83 -3.59 29.31
C ALA A 409 22.15 -4.98 29.11
N ALA A 410 22.03 -5.75 30.19
CA ALA A 410 21.30 -7.02 30.18
C ALA A 410 19.80 -6.82 29.89
N LEU A 411 19.16 -5.78 30.48
CA LEU A 411 17.76 -5.43 30.23
C LEU A 411 17.56 -4.93 28.79
N GLU A 412 18.50 -4.13 28.28
CA GLU A 412 18.49 -3.70 26.89
C GLU A 412 18.52 -4.89 25.93
N ASN A 413 19.37 -5.88 26.19
CA ASN A 413 19.44 -7.11 25.40
C ASN A 413 18.16 -7.94 25.49
N ALA A 414 17.54 -8.03 26.66
CA ALA A 414 16.26 -8.70 26.83
C ALA A 414 15.14 -8.04 26.04
N ARG A 415 15.05 -6.70 26.05
CA ARG A 415 14.06 -5.95 25.25
C ARG A 415 14.29 -6.06 23.75
N CYS A 416 15.53 -6.13 23.32
CA CYS A 416 15.92 -6.24 21.92
C CYS A 416 16.06 -7.69 21.44
N ALA A 417 15.62 -8.68 22.22
CA ALA A 417 15.70 -10.07 21.84
C ALA A 417 14.88 -10.34 20.56
N VAL A 418 15.55 -10.91 19.56
CA VAL A 418 14.90 -11.23 18.29
C VAL A 418 14.08 -12.50 18.45
N PRO A 419 12.79 -12.51 18.07
CA PRO A 419 11.99 -13.73 18.11
C PRO A 419 12.54 -14.78 17.15
N VAL A 420 12.62 -16.01 17.62
CA VAL A 420 13.02 -17.15 16.77
C VAL A 420 11.86 -17.47 15.83
N ARG A 421 12.08 -17.32 14.52
CA ARG A 421 11.12 -17.62 13.47
C ARG A 421 11.64 -18.71 12.55
N ARG A 422 10.75 -19.56 12.07
CA ARG A 422 11.10 -20.63 11.14
C ARG A 422 11.48 -20.04 9.78
N GLU A 423 12.58 -20.53 9.23
CA GLU A 423 12.92 -20.37 7.83
C GLU A 423 12.89 -21.77 7.20
N GLN A 424 12.28 -21.88 6.05
CA GLN A 424 12.18 -23.14 5.33
C GLN A 424 12.35 -22.95 3.83
N ASP A 425 12.57 -24.05 3.12
CA ASP A 425 12.59 -24.04 1.68
C ASP A 425 11.16 -23.86 1.15
N PHE A 426 11.07 -23.20 0.00
CA PHE A 426 9.80 -23.02 -0.70
C PHE A 426 9.67 -24.02 -1.85
N SER A 427 8.44 -24.36 -2.18
CA SER A 427 8.14 -25.30 -3.27
C SER A 427 8.58 -24.70 -4.61
N PRO A 428 9.22 -25.50 -5.49
CA PRO A 428 9.44 -25.08 -6.87
C PRO A 428 8.09 -24.82 -7.56
N LEU A 429 8.10 -24.02 -8.63
CA LEU A 429 6.92 -23.88 -9.46
C LEU A 429 6.53 -25.22 -10.07
N PRO A 430 5.25 -25.55 -10.21
CA PRO A 430 4.82 -26.79 -10.83
C PRO A 430 5.31 -26.88 -12.27
N ASN A 431 5.61 -28.06 -12.73
CA ASN A 431 6.00 -28.32 -14.13
C ASN A 431 4.75 -28.28 -15.03
N LEU A 432 4.18 -27.10 -15.20
CA LEU A 432 3.04 -26.81 -16.06
C LEU A 432 3.48 -25.81 -17.11
N ASP A 433 3.03 -26.02 -18.35
CA ASP A 433 3.26 -25.08 -19.44
C ASP A 433 1.97 -24.90 -20.25
N CYS A 434 1.37 -23.71 -20.10
CA CYS A 434 0.21 -23.27 -20.86
C CYS A 434 0.60 -22.31 -22.01
N THR A 435 1.84 -22.36 -22.46
CA THR A 435 2.36 -21.58 -23.58
C THR A 435 1.61 -21.97 -24.89
N ALA A 436 1.15 -20.95 -25.62
CA ALA A 436 0.58 -21.16 -26.95
C ALA A 436 1.56 -20.68 -28.02
N ASP A 437 1.62 -21.42 -29.14
CA ASP A 437 2.47 -21.08 -30.30
C ASP A 437 2.02 -19.76 -30.96
N THR A 438 0.71 -19.55 -31.01
CA THR A 438 0.10 -18.34 -31.56
C THR A 438 -1.07 -17.90 -30.68
N PRO A 439 -1.07 -16.65 -30.18
CA PRO A 439 -2.16 -16.19 -29.37
C PRO A 439 -3.44 -15.96 -30.19
N THR A 440 -4.57 -16.26 -29.56
CA THR A 440 -5.89 -16.04 -30.14
C THR A 440 -6.37 -14.63 -29.84
N LEU A 441 -6.95 -13.92 -30.79
CA LEU A 441 -7.47 -12.57 -30.63
C LEU A 441 -8.76 -12.58 -29.81
N THR A 442 -8.75 -11.79 -28.74
CA THR A 442 -9.92 -11.43 -27.93
C THR A 442 -10.18 -9.93 -28.00
N VAL A 443 -11.39 -9.50 -27.69
CA VAL A 443 -11.74 -8.09 -27.72
C VAL A 443 -12.42 -7.68 -26.41
N SER A 444 -12.14 -6.50 -25.92
CA SER A 444 -12.94 -5.85 -24.88
C SER A 444 -13.50 -4.54 -25.43
N VAL A 445 -14.77 -4.28 -25.15
CA VAL A 445 -15.51 -3.14 -25.68
C VAL A 445 -16.21 -2.37 -24.58
N THR A 446 -16.54 -1.10 -24.85
CA THR A 446 -17.23 -0.21 -23.91
C THR A 446 -18.67 0.09 -24.31
N THR A 447 -19.08 -0.29 -25.52
CA THR A 447 -20.43 -0.11 -26.01
C THR A 447 -20.93 -1.35 -26.75
N TRP A 448 -22.24 -1.50 -26.76
CA TRP A 448 -22.88 -2.60 -27.47
C TRP A 448 -22.65 -2.53 -28.99
N ALA A 449 -22.71 -1.32 -29.58
CA ALA A 449 -22.46 -1.13 -31.00
C ALA A 449 -21.07 -1.59 -31.46
N GLN A 450 -20.04 -1.42 -30.59
CA GLN A 450 -18.72 -1.98 -30.87
C GLN A 450 -18.74 -3.52 -30.89
N ALA A 451 -19.47 -4.15 -29.95
CA ALA A 451 -19.61 -5.61 -29.93
C ALA A 451 -20.30 -6.12 -31.20
N GLU A 452 -21.42 -5.53 -31.60
CA GLU A 452 -22.18 -5.90 -32.80
C GLU A 452 -21.32 -5.82 -34.07
N ALA A 453 -20.48 -4.79 -34.21
CA ALA A 453 -19.59 -4.64 -35.37
C ALA A 453 -18.49 -5.72 -35.43
N LEU A 454 -18.16 -6.35 -34.30
CA LEU A 454 -17.13 -7.37 -34.19
C LEU A 454 -17.68 -8.81 -34.36
N LEU A 455 -18.97 -9.04 -34.13
CA LEU A 455 -19.59 -10.37 -34.25
C LEU A 455 -19.30 -11.08 -35.59
N PRO A 456 -19.41 -10.40 -36.76
CA PRO A 456 -19.14 -11.04 -38.07
C PRO A 456 -17.67 -11.45 -38.24
N LEU A 457 -16.75 -10.94 -37.41
CA LEU A 457 -15.32 -11.22 -37.48
C LEU A 457 -14.90 -12.37 -36.54
N ALA A 458 -15.86 -12.91 -35.78
CA ALA A 458 -15.71 -14.07 -34.93
C ALA A 458 -14.46 -14.03 -34.00
N PRO A 459 -14.27 -12.98 -33.17
CA PRO A 459 -13.22 -13.02 -32.13
C PRO A 459 -13.46 -14.22 -31.21
N ALA A 460 -12.40 -14.75 -30.60
CA ALA A 460 -12.55 -15.89 -29.72
C ALA A 460 -13.36 -15.57 -28.45
N ARG A 461 -13.30 -14.32 -28.01
CA ARG A 461 -14.02 -13.84 -26.81
C ARG A 461 -14.34 -12.35 -26.96
N ILE A 462 -15.54 -11.96 -26.52
CA ILE A 462 -15.95 -10.56 -26.38
C ILE A 462 -16.18 -10.27 -24.89
N ASP A 463 -15.38 -9.38 -24.34
CA ASP A 463 -15.49 -8.91 -22.97
C ASP A 463 -16.35 -7.65 -22.93
N LEU A 464 -17.47 -7.68 -22.19
CA LEU A 464 -18.45 -6.60 -22.05
C LEU A 464 -18.59 -6.15 -20.60
N PRO A 465 -18.72 -4.82 -20.34
CA PRO A 465 -19.10 -4.34 -19.02
C PRO A 465 -20.38 -5.02 -18.50
N LEU A 466 -20.35 -5.46 -17.25
CA LEU A 466 -21.48 -6.16 -16.61
C LEU A 466 -22.77 -5.31 -16.64
N GLU A 467 -22.63 -3.98 -16.56
CA GLU A 467 -23.75 -3.03 -16.67
C GLU A 467 -24.47 -3.13 -18.03
N LEU A 468 -23.71 -3.27 -19.11
CA LEU A 468 -24.30 -3.44 -20.46
C LEU A 468 -25.02 -4.77 -20.63
N LEU A 469 -24.48 -5.83 -20.01
CA LEU A 469 -25.15 -7.14 -19.98
C LEU A 469 -26.44 -7.09 -19.17
N ALA A 470 -26.48 -6.34 -18.10
CA ALA A 470 -27.66 -6.17 -17.24
C ALA A 470 -28.83 -5.46 -17.94
N GLU A 471 -28.58 -4.69 -19.00
CA GLU A 471 -29.59 -3.98 -19.80
C GLU A 471 -30.18 -4.82 -20.95
N ARG A 472 -29.79 -6.11 -21.09
CA ARG A 472 -30.18 -6.97 -22.22
C ARG A 472 -31.12 -8.09 -21.81
N ASP A 473 -32.07 -8.40 -22.68
CA ASP A 473 -32.96 -9.55 -22.55
C ASP A 473 -32.41 -10.83 -23.21
N ALA A 474 -31.54 -10.67 -24.21
CA ALA A 474 -30.90 -11.77 -24.96
C ALA A 474 -29.56 -11.35 -25.53
N LEU A 475 -28.67 -12.30 -25.73
CA LEU A 475 -27.44 -12.14 -26.49
C LEU A 475 -27.59 -12.73 -27.88
N PRO A 476 -26.99 -12.11 -28.93
CA PRO A 476 -26.97 -12.69 -30.26
C PRO A 476 -26.13 -13.98 -30.29
N ASP A 477 -26.45 -14.84 -31.23
CA ASP A 477 -25.63 -16.05 -31.52
C ASP A 477 -24.20 -15.64 -31.84
N PHE A 478 -23.26 -16.24 -31.14
CA PHE A 478 -21.84 -15.95 -31.27
C PHE A 478 -21.04 -17.24 -31.09
N ALA A 479 -20.16 -17.57 -32.03
CA ALA A 479 -19.36 -18.78 -31.98
C ALA A 479 -18.26 -18.72 -30.91
N GLY A 480 -17.88 -17.53 -30.45
CA GLY A 480 -16.90 -17.31 -29.38
C GLY A 480 -17.57 -17.25 -28.01
N GLU A 481 -16.81 -16.76 -27.04
CA GLU A 481 -17.21 -16.65 -25.64
C GLU A 481 -17.69 -15.24 -25.30
N TRP A 482 -18.83 -15.13 -24.63
CA TRP A 482 -19.25 -13.91 -23.95
C TRP A 482 -18.68 -13.86 -22.54
N CYS A 483 -17.95 -12.80 -22.19
CA CYS A 483 -17.31 -12.63 -20.90
C CYS A 483 -17.72 -11.29 -20.26
N ALA A 484 -18.11 -11.32 -18.98
CA ALA A 484 -18.47 -10.10 -18.25
C ALA A 484 -17.23 -9.40 -17.69
N ILE A 485 -17.15 -8.07 -17.84
CA ILE A 485 -16.16 -7.24 -17.17
C ILE A 485 -16.83 -6.67 -15.91
N LEU A 486 -16.31 -7.02 -14.73
CA LEU A 486 -16.79 -6.42 -13.49
C LEU A 486 -16.30 -4.97 -13.34
N PRO A 487 -17.08 -4.09 -12.67
CA PRO A 487 -16.61 -2.75 -12.34
C PRO A 487 -15.28 -2.80 -11.60
N ARG A 488 -14.24 -2.10 -12.08
CA ARG A 488 -12.91 -2.10 -11.47
C ARG A 488 -12.92 -1.70 -9.99
N VAL A 489 -13.84 -0.80 -9.63
CA VAL A 489 -14.06 -0.35 -8.25
C VAL A 489 -15.55 -0.41 -7.92
N TRP A 490 -15.86 -1.03 -6.80
CA TRP A 490 -17.19 -1.15 -6.22
C TRP A 490 -17.07 -1.15 -4.69
N ARG A 491 -18.19 -1.11 -3.97
CA ARG A 491 -18.25 -1.11 -2.51
C ARG A 491 -19.14 -2.23 -2.02
N ASP A 492 -19.00 -2.68 -0.79
CA ASP A 492 -19.80 -3.76 -0.22
C ASP A 492 -21.31 -3.46 -0.33
N ARG A 493 -21.72 -2.19 -0.24
CA ARG A 493 -23.11 -1.77 -0.47
C ARG A 493 -23.63 -2.08 -1.89
N ASN A 494 -22.75 -2.23 -2.87
CA ASN A 494 -23.10 -2.54 -4.27
C ASN A 494 -23.20 -4.05 -4.52
N GLU A 495 -22.74 -4.88 -3.61
CA GLU A 495 -22.67 -6.33 -3.80
C GLU A 495 -24.03 -6.96 -4.19
N PRO A 496 -25.17 -6.63 -3.56
CA PRO A 496 -26.46 -7.20 -3.96
C PRO A 496 -26.82 -6.93 -5.41
N GLN A 497 -26.51 -5.72 -5.92
CA GLN A 497 -26.75 -5.36 -7.31
C GLN A 497 -25.84 -6.16 -8.25
N LEU A 498 -24.54 -6.25 -7.94
CA LEU A 498 -23.60 -7.02 -8.75
C LEU A 498 -23.97 -8.50 -8.81
N ARG A 499 -24.40 -9.09 -7.70
CA ARG A 499 -24.90 -10.48 -7.66
C ARG A 499 -26.13 -10.65 -8.55
N THR A 500 -27.05 -9.71 -8.56
CA THR A 500 -28.22 -9.72 -9.43
C THR A 500 -27.82 -9.66 -10.90
N TRP A 501 -26.90 -8.78 -11.26
CA TRP A 501 -26.40 -8.63 -12.62
C TRP A 501 -25.61 -9.85 -13.10
N LEU A 502 -24.78 -10.45 -12.24
CA LEU A 502 -24.07 -11.70 -12.56
C LEU A 502 -25.03 -12.88 -12.80
N ALA A 503 -26.05 -13.00 -11.96
CA ALA A 503 -27.07 -14.04 -12.14
C ALA A 503 -27.86 -13.84 -13.45
N HIS A 504 -28.14 -12.59 -13.84
CA HIS A 504 -28.76 -12.24 -15.10
C HIS A 504 -27.84 -12.56 -16.29
N ALA A 505 -26.58 -12.10 -16.27
CA ALA A 505 -25.59 -12.38 -17.30
C ALA A 505 -25.42 -13.90 -17.54
N LYS A 506 -25.38 -14.69 -16.45
CA LYS A 506 -25.35 -16.16 -16.55
C LYS A 506 -26.59 -16.74 -17.25
N LYS A 507 -27.78 -16.22 -17.01
CA LYS A 507 -29.02 -16.65 -17.71
C LYS A 507 -28.98 -16.30 -19.19
N LEU A 508 -28.28 -15.23 -19.58
CA LEU A 508 -28.05 -14.86 -20.98
C LEU A 508 -27.02 -15.75 -21.68
N GLY A 509 -26.33 -16.66 -20.97
CA GLY A 509 -25.32 -17.55 -21.56
C GLY A 509 -23.87 -17.09 -21.34
N VAL A 510 -23.64 -16.05 -20.52
CA VAL A 510 -22.28 -15.67 -20.13
C VAL A 510 -21.70 -16.75 -19.20
N THR A 511 -20.53 -17.28 -19.56
CA THR A 511 -19.87 -18.39 -18.84
C THR A 511 -18.64 -17.97 -18.04
N SER A 512 -18.08 -16.80 -18.34
CA SER A 512 -16.89 -16.29 -17.64
C SER A 512 -16.96 -14.81 -17.32
N ALA A 513 -16.06 -14.38 -16.43
CA ALA A 513 -15.94 -12.96 -16.07
C ALA A 513 -14.49 -12.57 -15.78
N LEU A 514 -14.14 -11.32 -16.12
CA LEU A 514 -12.86 -10.68 -15.81
C LEU A 514 -12.83 -10.13 -14.40
N ALA A 515 -11.90 -10.63 -13.60
CA ALA A 515 -11.62 -10.15 -12.24
C ALA A 515 -10.45 -9.15 -12.26
N GLY A 516 -10.73 -7.86 -12.15
CA GLY A 516 -9.72 -6.80 -12.08
C GLY A 516 -9.27 -6.47 -10.64
N ASN A 517 -9.84 -7.15 -9.64
CA ASN A 517 -9.52 -6.97 -8.22
C ASN A 517 -9.70 -8.27 -7.45
N ILE A 518 -8.92 -8.47 -6.38
CA ILE A 518 -9.01 -9.68 -5.56
C ILE A 518 -10.40 -9.86 -4.91
N GLY A 519 -11.07 -8.76 -4.60
CA GLY A 519 -12.43 -8.77 -4.04
C GLY A 519 -13.52 -9.27 -5.01
N HIS A 520 -13.22 -9.41 -6.31
CA HIS A 520 -14.13 -10.03 -7.27
C HIS A 520 -14.22 -11.55 -7.12
N LEU A 521 -13.17 -12.20 -6.60
CA LEU A 521 -13.07 -13.65 -6.59
C LEU A 521 -14.23 -14.33 -5.83
N PRO A 522 -14.60 -13.91 -4.60
CA PRO A 522 -15.72 -14.50 -3.90
C PRO A 522 -17.05 -14.38 -4.67
N LEU A 523 -17.30 -13.19 -5.25
CA LEU A 523 -18.51 -12.95 -6.07
C LEU A 523 -18.62 -13.89 -7.25
N LEU A 524 -17.50 -14.09 -7.98
CA LEU A 524 -17.47 -14.90 -9.19
C LEU A 524 -17.53 -16.39 -8.90
N ARG A 525 -16.89 -16.85 -7.78
CA ARG A 525 -17.03 -18.24 -7.32
C ARG A 525 -18.49 -18.53 -6.97
N ASP A 526 -19.14 -17.66 -6.20
CA ASP A 526 -20.53 -17.81 -5.82
C ASP A 526 -21.49 -17.80 -7.02
N ALA A 527 -21.18 -16.98 -8.04
CA ALA A 527 -21.93 -16.98 -9.30
C ALA A 527 -21.68 -18.24 -10.13
N GLY A 528 -20.64 -19.02 -9.84
CA GLY A 528 -20.25 -20.20 -10.59
C GLY A 528 -19.84 -19.84 -12.03
N LEU A 529 -19.11 -18.74 -12.21
CA LEU A 529 -18.53 -18.30 -13.49
C LEU A 529 -17.05 -18.66 -13.55
N THR A 530 -16.56 -18.98 -14.75
CA THR A 530 -15.13 -19.13 -14.98
C THR A 530 -14.43 -17.79 -14.76
N ILE A 531 -13.43 -17.77 -13.86
CA ILE A 531 -12.74 -16.55 -13.47
C ILE A 531 -11.52 -16.33 -14.36
N ARG A 532 -11.46 -15.16 -15.00
CA ARG A 532 -10.31 -14.70 -15.78
C ARG A 532 -9.70 -13.47 -15.10
N GLY A 533 -8.40 -13.48 -14.84
CA GLY A 533 -7.70 -12.35 -14.24
C GLY A 533 -7.53 -11.21 -15.24
N ASP A 534 -7.94 -10.01 -14.87
CA ASP A 534 -7.71 -8.80 -15.68
C ASP A 534 -6.44 -8.06 -15.24
N PHE A 535 -6.00 -7.08 -16.03
CA PHE A 535 -4.75 -6.31 -15.83
C PHE A 535 -4.66 -5.64 -14.45
N GLY A 536 -5.79 -5.33 -13.80
CA GLY A 536 -5.82 -4.74 -12.45
C GLY A 536 -5.25 -5.64 -11.34
N LEU A 537 -5.06 -6.95 -11.59
CA LEU A 537 -4.37 -7.86 -10.68
C LEU A 537 -2.84 -7.71 -10.72
N ASN A 538 -2.29 -6.89 -11.62
CA ASN A 538 -0.86 -6.55 -11.67
C ASN A 538 0.08 -7.76 -11.74
N VAL A 539 -0.20 -8.73 -12.61
CA VAL A 539 0.63 -9.93 -12.78
C VAL A 539 1.98 -9.57 -13.40
N PHE A 540 3.06 -9.74 -12.66
CA PHE A 540 4.39 -9.28 -13.05
C PHE A 540 5.47 -10.38 -13.09
N ASN A 541 5.17 -11.57 -12.58
CA ASN A 541 6.08 -12.71 -12.48
C ASN A 541 5.36 -14.05 -12.47
N SER A 542 6.13 -15.13 -12.60
CA SER A 542 5.64 -16.51 -12.64
C SER A 542 4.96 -16.94 -11.34
N ARG A 543 5.46 -16.50 -10.19
CA ARG A 543 4.86 -16.79 -8.87
C ARG A 543 3.50 -16.13 -8.69
N SER A 544 3.29 -14.94 -9.25
CA SER A 544 1.98 -14.29 -9.27
C SER A 544 0.96 -15.09 -10.10
N LEU A 545 1.39 -15.68 -11.23
CA LEU A 545 0.53 -16.60 -12.00
C LEU A 545 0.20 -17.87 -11.21
N ASP A 546 1.18 -18.44 -10.48
CA ASP A 546 0.93 -19.62 -9.63
C ASP A 546 -0.05 -19.30 -8.49
N TYR A 547 0.10 -18.12 -7.86
CA TYR A 547 -0.84 -17.67 -6.85
C TYR A 547 -2.27 -17.60 -7.41
N LEU A 548 -2.47 -16.99 -8.59
CA LEU A 548 -3.78 -16.91 -9.23
C LEU A 548 -4.30 -18.29 -9.69
N ARG A 549 -3.43 -19.19 -10.14
CA ARG A 549 -3.78 -20.59 -10.44
C ARG A 549 -4.34 -21.28 -9.18
N ARG A 550 -3.70 -21.12 -8.03
CA ARG A 550 -4.17 -21.66 -6.75
C ARG A 550 -5.50 -21.04 -6.31
N LYS A 551 -5.82 -19.82 -6.78
CA LYS A 551 -7.12 -19.15 -6.61
C LYS A 551 -8.15 -19.56 -7.68
N GLU A 552 -7.86 -20.59 -8.49
CA GLU A 552 -8.75 -21.17 -9.50
C GLU A 552 -9.06 -20.24 -10.69
N LEU A 553 -8.16 -19.29 -11.00
CA LEU A 553 -8.28 -18.52 -12.22
C LEU A 553 -7.92 -19.38 -13.45
N SER A 554 -8.75 -19.30 -14.48
CA SER A 554 -8.57 -20.04 -15.74
C SER A 554 -7.58 -19.37 -16.70
N SER A 555 -7.35 -18.06 -16.54
CA SER A 555 -6.37 -17.27 -17.30
C SER A 555 -6.07 -15.98 -16.55
N ALA A 556 -4.98 -15.30 -16.92
CA ALA A 556 -4.67 -13.97 -16.36
C ALA A 556 -4.01 -13.05 -17.38
N CYS A 557 -4.38 -11.76 -17.33
CA CYS A 557 -3.74 -10.71 -18.11
C CYS A 557 -2.44 -10.28 -17.40
N LEU A 558 -1.32 -10.32 -18.13
CA LEU A 558 -0.03 -9.83 -17.67
C LEU A 558 -0.04 -8.30 -17.63
N SER A 559 0.75 -7.73 -16.72
CA SER A 559 0.91 -6.29 -16.63
C SER A 559 1.50 -5.72 -17.92
N PHE A 560 0.92 -4.64 -18.41
CA PHE A 560 1.43 -3.91 -19.58
C PHE A 560 2.63 -3.00 -19.28
N GLU A 561 3.14 -2.99 -18.04
CA GLU A 561 4.44 -2.45 -17.69
C GLU A 561 5.60 -3.41 -18.04
N LEU A 562 5.32 -4.68 -18.33
CA LEU A 562 6.31 -5.68 -18.73
C LEU A 562 6.81 -5.46 -20.17
N ARG A 563 8.11 -5.71 -20.37
CA ARG A 563 8.70 -5.81 -21.72
C ARG A 563 8.46 -7.19 -22.31
N PHE A 564 8.47 -7.30 -23.63
CA PHE A 564 8.33 -8.60 -24.32
C PHE A 564 9.30 -9.67 -23.82
N PRO A 565 10.60 -9.42 -23.59
CA PRO A 565 11.47 -10.45 -23.03
C PRO A 565 11.02 -10.91 -21.62
N GLN A 566 10.54 -10.00 -20.77
CA GLN A 566 10.02 -10.38 -19.46
C GLN A 566 8.73 -11.21 -19.58
N MET A 567 7.81 -10.81 -20.47
CA MET A 567 6.61 -11.60 -20.75
C MET A 567 6.93 -13.00 -21.27
N ARG A 568 7.91 -13.11 -22.17
CA ARG A 568 8.36 -14.41 -22.69
C ARG A 568 8.94 -15.29 -21.59
N ASP A 569 9.75 -14.73 -20.71
CA ASP A 569 10.49 -15.44 -19.66
C ASP A 569 9.58 -15.89 -18.49
N ILE A 570 8.42 -15.26 -18.30
CA ILE A 570 7.40 -15.71 -17.31
C ILE A 570 6.92 -17.12 -17.70
N GLN A 571 6.96 -18.07 -16.76
CA GLN A 571 6.37 -19.41 -16.93
C GLN A 571 4.83 -19.33 -16.93
N LYS A 572 4.19 -19.81 -17.99
CA LYS A 572 2.73 -19.77 -18.15
C LYS A 572 2.09 -20.95 -17.43
N LEU A 573 1.84 -20.78 -16.15
CA LEU A 573 1.22 -21.81 -15.30
C LEU A 573 -0.30 -21.90 -15.49
N ILE A 574 -0.90 -20.86 -16.06
CA ILE A 574 -2.25 -20.77 -16.61
C ILE A 574 -2.18 -20.00 -17.93
N PRO A 575 -3.19 -20.11 -18.81
CA PRO A 575 -3.31 -19.30 -20.01
C PRO A 575 -3.08 -17.82 -19.74
N ALA A 576 -2.07 -17.24 -20.40
CA ALA A 576 -1.70 -15.84 -20.23
C ALA A 576 -2.26 -14.96 -21.34
N GLU A 577 -2.65 -13.75 -21.00
CA GLU A 577 -3.16 -12.73 -21.90
C GLU A 577 -2.31 -11.47 -21.86
N ALA A 578 -2.25 -10.70 -22.95
CA ALA A 578 -1.71 -9.34 -22.96
C ALA A 578 -2.62 -8.41 -23.79
N ILE A 579 -2.67 -7.13 -23.41
CA ILE A 579 -3.36 -6.10 -24.20
C ILE A 579 -2.41 -5.64 -25.30
N VAL A 580 -2.70 -5.97 -26.55
CA VAL A 580 -1.84 -5.64 -27.70
C VAL A 580 -2.34 -4.45 -28.50
N TYR A 581 -3.59 -4.05 -28.30
CA TYR A 581 -4.18 -2.83 -28.87
C TYR A 581 -5.00 -2.07 -27.84
N GLY A 582 -5.00 -0.75 -27.99
CA GLY A 582 -5.95 0.16 -27.38
C GLY A 582 -5.31 1.25 -26.51
N ARG A 583 -6.15 2.16 -26.04
CA ARG A 583 -5.73 3.17 -25.06
C ARG A 583 -5.60 2.50 -23.72
N LEU A 584 -4.36 2.38 -23.22
CA LEU A 584 -4.13 1.80 -21.89
C LEU A 584 -4.68 2.74 -20.80
N PRO A 585 -5.33 2.22 -19.75
CA PRO A 585 -5.81 3.03 -18.64
C PRO A 585 -4.64 3.59 -17.83
N LEU A 586 -4.64 4.89 -17.61
CA LEU A 586 -3.63 5.59 -16.82
C LEU A 586 -4.00 5.65 -15.34
N MET A 587 -5.28 5.91 -15.05
CA MET A 587 -5.82 6.05 -13.70
C MET A 587 -7.27 5.61 -13.67
N ILE A 588 -7.71 5.13 -12.51
CA ILE A 588 -9.10 5.11 -12.10
C ILE A 588 -9.24 5.97 -10.84
N THR A 589 -10.15 6.94 -10.86
CA THR A 589 -10.29 7.94 -9.79
C THR A 589 -11.62 7.78 -9.07
N GLU A 590 -11.65 7.96 -7.76
CA GLU A 590 -12.91 7.99 -7.00
C GLU A 590 -13.74 9.24 -7.35
N ASN A 591 -13.08 10.35 -7.63
CA ASN A 591 -13.75 11.58 -8.09
C ASN A 591 -14.18 11.50 -9.56
N CYS A 592 -15.38 11.94 -9.86
CA CYS A 592 -15.80 12.19 -11.24
C CYS A 592 -15.23 13.54 -11.73
N LEU A 593 -14.22 13.50 -12.59
CA LEU A 593 -13.59 14.71 -13.13
C LEU A 593 -14.56 15.57 -13.94
N VAL A 594 -15.44 14.92 -14.71
CA VAL A 594 -16.46 15.62 -15.51
C VAL A 594 -17.48 16.33 -14.61
N GLN A 595 -17.87 15.71 -13.49
CA GLN A 595 -18.75 16.35 -12.50
C GLN A 595 -18.10 17.59 -11.90
N ASN A 596 -16.83 17.52 -11.55
CA ASN A 596 -16.09 18.64 -10.96
C ASN A 596 -16.03 19.86 -11.87
N GLU A 597 -15.95 19.64 -13.19
CA GLU A 597 -15.82 20.70 -14.20
C GLU A 597 -17.17 21.18 -14.74
N THR A 598 -18.21 20.34 -14.76
CA THR A 598 -19.51 20.64 -15.35
C THR A 598 -20.63 20.89 -14.35
N GLY A 599 -20.40 20.63 -13.06
CA GLY A 599 -21.44 20.74 -12.02
C GLY A 599 -22.53 19.68 -12.14
N CYS A 600 -22.24 18.51 -12.71
CA CYS A 600 -23.21 17.42 -12.85
C CYS A 600 -23.60 16.85 -11.47
N HIS A 601 -24.90 16.66 -11.22
CA HIS A 601 -25.46 16.13 -9.96
C HIS A 601 -26.01 14.72 -10.09
N LEU A 602 -25.78 14.01 -11.21
CA LEU A 602 -26.38 12.69 -11.46
C LEU A 602 -25.90 11.58 -10.51
N SER A 603 -24.76 11.77 -9.82
CA SER A 603 -24.29 10.85 -8.77
C SER A 603 -25.22 10.76 -7.56
N GLU A 604 -26.07 11.74 -7.35
CA GLU A 604 -27.08 11.74 -6.28
C GLU A 604 -28.23 10.74 -6.55
N ALA A 605 -28.39 10.31 -7.81
CA ALA A 605 -29.47 9.41 -8.23
C ALA A 605 -29.10 7.91 -8.14
N GLY A 606 -27.86 7.57 -7.83
CA GLY A 606 -27.36 6.19 -7.70
C GLY A 606 -26.02 5.95 -8.39
N ASP A 607 -25.51 4.72 -8.30
CA ASP A 607 -24.17 4.38 -8.79
C ASP A 607 -24.09 4.10 -10.31
N ALA A 608 -25.23 3.83 -10.97
CA ALA A 608 -25.27 3.63 -12.43
C ALA A 608 -25.15 4.97 -13.17
N VAL A 609 -24.26 5.05 -14.16
CA VAL A 609 -24.07 6.26 -14.97
C VAL A 609 -25.14 6.33 -16.09
N PRO A 610 -26.10 7.27 -16.03
CA PRO A 610 -27.17 7.38 -17.03
C PRO A 610 -26.62 7.64 -18.45
N GLN A 611 -27.36 7.24 -19.48
CA GLN A 611 -26.97 7.41 -20.89
C GLN A 611 -26.80 8.89 -21.28
N GLN A 612 -27.60 9.80 -20.71
CA GLN A 612 -27.56 11.24 -20.96
C GLN A 612 -26.49 11.98 -20.15
N ALA A 613 -25.72 11.29 -19.32
CA ALA A 613 -24.72 11.91 -18.44
C ALA A 613 -23.66 12.67 -19.26
N PRO A 614 -23.20 13.86 -18.80
CA PRO A 614 -22.15 14.63 -19.47
C PRO A 614 -20.85 13.83 -19.69
N CYS A 615 -20.54 12.90 -18.80
CA CYS A 615 -19.34 12.06 -18.90
C CYS A 615 -19.42 10.98 -20.00
N ARG A 616 -20.61 10.72 -20.59
CA ARG A 616 -20.78 9.84 -21.75
C ARG A 616 -20.40 10.54 -23.07
N LYS A 617 -20.33 11.87 -23.07
CA LYS A 617 -19.82 12.63 -24.20
C LYS A 617 -18.29 12.58 -24.22
N PRO A 618 -17.64 12.77 -25.39
CA PRO A 618 -16.19 12.89 -25.46
C PRO A 618 -15.68 14.01 -24.55
N ASN A 619 -14.86 13.66 -23.58
CA ASN A 619 -14.15 14.59 -22.70
C ASN A 619 -12.68 14.20 -22.65
N ASP A 620 -11.79 15.17 -22.49
CA ASP A 620 -10.37 14.93 -22.33
C ASP A 620 -9.71 15.87 -21.30
N LEU A 621 -8.56 15.42 -20.78
CA LEU A 621 -7.59 16.30 -20.14
C LEU A 621 -6.48 16.58 -21.12
N GLN A 622 -6.08 17.84 -21.27
CA GLN A 622 -4.95 18.23 -22.09
C GLN A 622 -3.78 18.67 -21.21
N ASP A 623 -2.60 18.10 -21.44
CA ASP A 623 -1.39 18.51 -20.75
C ASP A 623 -0.71 19.72 -21.40
N ARG A 624 0.42 20.17 -20.84
CA ARG A 624 1.23 21.29 -21.33
C ARG A 624 1.84 21.05 -22.72
N THR A 625 1.90 19.80 -23.18
CA THR A 625 2.44 19.44 -24.52
C THR A 625 1.36 19.38 -25.58
N GLY A 626 0.09 19.52 -25.19
CA GLY A 626 -1.06 19.37 -26.06
C GLY A 626 -1.58 17.92 -26.18
N ALA A 627 -1.00 16.98 -25.46
CA ALA A 627 -1.47 15.60 -25.44
C ALA A 627 -2.85 15.52 -24.75
N LYS A 628 -3.82 14.85 -25.40
CA LYS A 628 -5.19 14.71 -24.92
C LYS A 628 -5.43 13.32 -24.37
N PHE A 629 -5.84 13.25 -23.13
CA PHE A 629 -6.12 12.02 -22.37
C PHE A 629 -7.64 11.85 -22.24
N PRO A 630 -8.27 10.96 -23.01
CA PRO A 630 -9.71 10.74 -22.94
C PRO A 630 -10.17 10.32 -21.54
N LEU A 631 -11.32 10.83 -21.13
CA LEU A 631 -12.00 10.51 -19.89
C LEU A 631 -13.19 9.59 -20.18
N LEU A 632 -13.21 8.42 -19.56
CA LEU A 632 -14.33 7.49 -19.64
C LEU A 632 -15.05 7.41 -18.29
N PRO A 633 -16.40 7.36 -18.30
CA PRO A 633 -17.15 7.08 -17.10
C PRO A 633 -16.92 5.64 -16.66
N ALA A 634 -16.81 5.44 -15.35
CA ALA A 634 -16.77 4.14 -14.71
C ALA A 634 -17.89 4.04 -13.65
N TYR A 635 -18.24 2.81 -13.29
CA TYR A 635 -19.27 2.52 -12.30
C TYR A 635 -19.08 3.33 -11.00
N GLY A 636 -20.19 3.78 -10.41
CA GLY A 636 -20.17 4.60 -9.20
C GLY A 636 -19.73 6.04 -9.47
N HIS A 637 -19.98 6.56 -10.69
CA HIS A 637 -19.61 7.92 -11.10
C HIS A 637 -18.12 8.24 -10.96
N ARG A 638 -17.28 7.26 -11.20
CA ARG A 638 -15.82 7.39 -11.25
C ARG A 638 -15.35 7.78 -12.64
N THR A 639 -14.09 8.17 -12.76
CA THR A 639 -13.48 8.46 -14.06
C THR A 639 -12.28 7.55 -14.30
N GLU A 640 -12.24 6.91 -15.46
CA GLU A 640 -11.05 6.27 -15.98
C GLU A 640 -10.36 7.17 -16.99
N ILE A 641 -9.09 7.52 -16.75
CA ILE A 641 -8.27 8.34 -17.65
C ILE A 641 -7.51 7.41 -18.58
N GLN A 642 -7.64 7.62 -19.89
CA GLN A 642 -7.01 6.81 -20.93
C GLN A 642 -5.73 7.46 -21.46
N ASN A 643 -4.79 6.63 -21.95
CA ASN A 643 -3.61 7.15 -22.64
C ASN A 643 -4.00 7.98 -23.88
N SER A 644 -3.21 9.01 -24.16
CA SER A 644 -3.46 9.95 -25.28
C SER A 644 -3.44 9.26 -26.65
N THR A 645 -2.66 8.21 -26.83
CA THR A 645 -2.55 7.43 -28.06
C THR A 645 -2.74 5.93 -27.78
N PRO A 646 -3.40 5.18 -28.68
CA PRO A 646 -3.54 3.74 -28.52
C PRO A 646 -2.20 3.02 -28.72
N VAL A 647 -2.04 1.92 -28.03
CA VAL A 647 -0.99 0.93 -28.36
C VAL A 647 -1.35 0.30 -29.71
N TRP A 648 -0.34 0.11 -30.56
CA TRP A 648 -0.44 -0.63 -31.81
C TRP A 648 0.71 -1.60 -31.96
N LEU A 649 0.42 -2.88 -32.12
CA LEU A 649 1.42 -3.94 -32.22
C LEU A 649 1.14 -4.91 -33.40
N ALA A 650 0.11 -4.65 -34.24
CA ALA A 650 -0.27 -5.56 -35.32
C ALA A 650 0.91 -5.90 -36.26
N ASP A 651 1.72 -4.88 -36.59
CA ASP A 651 2.89 -4.98 -37.47
C ASP A 651 4.16 -5.55 -36.80
N LYS A 652 4.03 -6.03 -35.55
CA LYS A 652 5.16 -6.55 -34.75
C LYS A 652 5.00 -8.03 -34.47
N PRO A 653 6.03 -8.85 -34.65
CA PRO A 653 5.92 -10.29 -34.41
C PRO A 653 6.12 -10.66 -32.92
N GLU A 654 6.77 -9.82 -32.13
CA GLU A 654 7.27 -10.17 -30.79
C GLU A 654 6.18 -10.65 -29.84
N TRP A 655 4.99 -10.02 -29.85
CA TRP A 655 3.89 -10.44 -29.00
C TRP A 655 3.36 -11.85 -29.33
N LYS A 656 3.52 -12.28 -30.59
CA LYS A 656 3.14 -13.63 -31.05
C LYS A 656 4.07 -14.72 -30.50
N HIS A 657 5.27 -14.34 -30.08
CA HIS A 657 6.33 -15.24 -29.59
C HIS A 657 6.59 -15.14 -28.10
N CYS A 658 5.67 -14.54 -27.33
CA CYS A 658 5.76 -14.45 -25.86
C CYS A 658 5.08 -15.62 -25.14
N GLY A 659 4.56 -16.64 -25.88
CA GLY A 659 3.84 -17.77 -25.29
C GLY A 659 2.48 -17.39 -24.70
N LEU A 660 1.86 -16.33 -25.21
CA LEU A 660 0.52 -15.88 -24.79
C LEU A 660 -0.55 -16.79 -25.40
N THR A 661 -1.59 -17.09 -24.63
CA THR A 661 -2.78 -17.79 -25.14
C THR A 661 -3.74 -16.81 -25.79
N TYR A 662 -3.86 -15.61 -25.23
CA TYR A 662 -4.77 -14.58 -25.69
C TYR A 662 -4.05 -13.25 -25.94
N ALA A 663 -4.47 -12.55 -26.99
CA ALA A 663 -4.05 -11.19 -27.31
C ALA A 663 -5.29 -10.31 -27.39
N ARG A 664 -5.45 -9.41 -26.42
CA ARG A 664 -6.65 -8.59 -26.28
C ARG A 664 -6.53 -7.28 -27.05
N LEU A 665 -7.53 -6.98 -27.86
CA LEU A 665 -7.77 -5.67 -28.44
C LEU A 665 -8.77 -4.93 -27.55
N ARG A 666 -8.33 -3.85 -26.88
CA ARG A 666 -9.14 -3.07 -25.96
C ARG A 666 -9.70 -1.83 -26.67
N PHE A 667 -10.95 -1.90 -27.08
CA PHE A 667 -11.67 -0.79 -27.70
C PHE A 667 -12.32 0.10 -26.63
N THR A 668 -12.19 1.40 -26.78
CA THR A 668 -12.70 2.40 -25.84
C THR A 668 -13.44 3.53 -26.54
N THR A 669 -12.73 4.40 -27.27
CA THR A 669 -13.26 5.57 -27.95
C THR A 669 -13.50 5.37 -29.44
N GLU A 670 -13.13 4.22 -29.96
CA GLU A 670 -13.19 3.86 -31.37
C GLU A 670 -14.66 3.70 -31.84
N ALA A 671 -14.99 4.19 -33.03
CA ALA A 671 -16.29 3.94 -33.64
C ALA A 671 -16.43 2.45 -34.02
N PRO A 672 -17.66 1.90 -34.11
CA PRO A 672 -17.88 0.49 -34.41
C PRO A 672 -17.19 0.01 -35.70
N ALA A 673 -17.18 0.80 -36.77
CA ALA A 673 -16.49 0.48 -38.02
C ALA A 673 -14.96 0.42 -37.84
N GLU A 674 -14.39 1.36 -37.07
CA GLU A 674 -12.96 1.38 -36.76
C GLU A 674 -12.55 0.13 -35.96
N CYS A 675 -13.39 -0.36 -35.02
CA CYS A 675 -13.14 -1.60 -34.31
C CYS A 675 -12.98 -2.79 -35.24
N ALA A 676 -13.87 -2.90 -36.23
CA ALA A 676 -13.82 -3.96 -37.24
C ALA A 676 -12.55 -3.87 -38.12
N ASP A 677 -12.19 -2.65 -38.54
CA ASP A 677 -11.00 -2.45 -39.38
C ASP A 677 -9.70 -2.76 -38.62
N ILE A 678 -9.63 -2.34 -37.35
CA ILE A 678 -8.50 -2.64 -36.49
C ILE A 678 -8.39 -4.14 -36.22
N PHE A 679 -9.49 -4.83 -35.97
CA PHE A 679 -9.47 -6.30 -35.81
C PHE A 679 -8.91 -7.00 -37.03
N ARG A 680 -9.35 -6.63 -38.26
CA ARG A 680 -8.79 -7.16 -39.53
C ARG A 680 -7.30 -6.83 -39.68
N ALA A 681 -6.86 -5.62 -39.22
CA ALA A 681 -5.44 -5.25 -39.26
C ALA A 681 -4.60 -6.17 -38.38
N TYR A 682 -5.12 -6.61 -37.23
CA TYR A 682 -4.42 -7.57 -36.36
C TYR A 682 -4.40 -8.98 -36.93
N GLN A 683 -5.41 -9.38 -37.68
CA GLN A 683 -5.41 -10.67 -38.42
C GLN A 683 -4.35 -10.67 -39.52
N THR A 684 -4.15 -9.55 -40.20
CA THR A 684 -3.25 -9.45 -41.37
C THR A 684 -1.85 -8.92 -41.02
N GLY A 685 -1.62 -8.35 -39.85
CA GLY A 685 -0.35 -7.74 -39.47
C GLY A 685 -0.13 -6.34 -40.09
N ALA A 686 -1.19 -5.61 -40.37
CA ALA A 686 -1.10 -4.33 -41.05
C ALA A 686 -0.48 -3.22 -40.15
N PRO A 687 0.20 -2.22 -40.74
CA PRO A 687 0.70 -1.04 -40.00
C PRO A 687 -0.45 -0.16 -39.52
N ALA A 688 -0.15 0.71 -38.53
CA ALA A 688 -1.11 1.69 -38.03
C ALA A 688 -1.44 2.75 -39.10
N SER A 689 -2.68 3.16 -39.15
CA SER A 689 -3.16 4.22 -40.04
C SER A 689 -3.18 5.62 -39.40
N GLY A 690 -2.93 5.73 -38.08
CA GLY A 690 -2.98 6.97 -37.32
C GLY A 690 -1.92 7.04 -36.22
N PRO A 691 -1.98 8.04 -35.33
CA PRO A 691 -1.05 8.16 -34.21
C PRO A 691 -1.15 6.97 -33.27
N PHE A 692 0.00 6.42 -32.88
CA PHE A 692 0.08 5.26 -31.99
C PHE A 692 1.30 5.31 -31.08
N THR A 693 1.31 4.43 -30.07
CA THR A 693 2.48 4.15 -29.23
C THR A 693 2.77 2.64 -29.24
N ARG A 694 4.00 2.26 -28.91
CA ARG A 694 4.36 0.86 -28.61
C ARG A 694 4.18 0.52 -27.13
N GLY A 695 3.62 1.44 -26.35
CA GLY A 695 3.48 1.28 -24.89
C GLY A 695 4.84 1.14 -24.19
N LEU A 696 4.88 0.28 -23.18
CA LEU A 696 6.09 -0.05 -22.43
C LEU A 696 6.76 -1.35 -22.90
N TYR A 697 6.18 -2.04 -23.88
CA TYR A 697 6.59 -3.39 -24.32
C TYR A 697 8.03 -3.50 -24.83
N TYR A 698 8.62 -2.40 -25.28
CA TYR A 698 10.01 -2.34 -25.70
C TYR A 698 10.93 -1.65 -24.69
N ARG A 699 10.48 -0.57 -24.09
CA ARG A 699 11.32 0.24 -23.17
C ARG A 699 11.23 -0.19 -21.71
N GLY A 700 10.08 -0.73 -21.29
CA GLY A 700 9.82 -1.09 -19.91
C GLY A 700 9.66 0.12 -18.99
N VAL A 701 9.82 -0.14 -17.69
CA VAL A 701 9.77 0.85 -16.60
C VAL A 701 10.99 0.72 -15.71
N ASP A 702 11.34 1.84 -15.06
CA ASP A 702 12.42 1.91 -14.05
C ASP A 702 11.92 1.43 -12.67
#